data_78b1c86742c8e15870c71e6f2ff54291
#
_entry.id   78b1c86742c8e15870c71e6f2ff54291
#
_cell.length_a   1.000
_cell.length_b   1.000
_cell.length_c   1.000
_cell.angle_alpha   90.00
_cell.angle_beta   90.00
_cell.angle_gamma   90.00
#
_symmetry.space_group_name_H-M   'P 1'
#
loop_
_entity.id
_entity.type
_entity.pdbx_description
1 polymer ?
#
loop_
_entity_poly.entity_id
_entity_poly.type
_entity_poly.pdbx_seq_one_letter_code
_entity_poly.pdbx_strand_id
1 'polypeptide(L)'
;FARFGSGKLKVVLPMPQIEGVVEKIVDIKYRYNYNYVAYGYTMAYWDFEDWEREIDWMALNGFNVALNLVGHEEVIRRFLKEFGFSFSEIVNYLTSPIYLPWMYMGNISRIGGELTPDWFEDRAELSMMIQNRMKEFEISPIHQTYIGYFPFKENSGFEILQGGYWSKIKGPDRVNFNNNDYETLAKVFYEKQREVLGKTQYFAGDLFHEGSNSYGYDVKYVSKKVLDTLKKNESDNSIWMIQSWGHNPSSESIAHLDKENVIIVDLHSQLNIKWKGTSKFNGMSWENKEFDSSNWIFGILNNFGGRGGLYGHARHTINEFYEAKDNAQFLVGIGHTSEAVGYNDFIDELATELIFQDKIDIDEFVNRYVTNRYGGYSDKLVEGFYMLLDTVYNATTETYHEGASESIINARPSMNVTSSSKWGSIHKNYNSDILEKALSIYFSVYDEFKYNEFYINDLIDISSQVIVNLSYDYYEDIKKVYEENNFEELKILKDKFLYLINLQANILSYNDNKSLSKMINDIEKFGYDDYFEDTLKYNKKTILTTWYDKLVSEDDGLRDYANTDFYELIGNLYYNRWKNYFDEILLQENVDNSGDKYDTYRFDLNWVYDDKSLEFNKSNKSLKELIELVIVDASAKKSKFSFLANIIYAISSLFR
;
A
#
# COMPACT_ATOMS: atom_id res chain seq x y z
N PHE A 1 7.90 -20.34 5.11
CA PHE A 1 8.36 -19.16 5.87
C PHE A 1 7.46 -17.99 5.53
N ALA A 2 6.33 -17.86 6.25
CA ALA A 2 5.41 -16.76 6.05
C ALA A 2 6.05 -15.42 6.44
N ARG A 3 5.67 -14.34 5.73
CA ARG A 3 5.91 -12.99 6.22
C ARG A 3 4.96 -12.79 7.40
N PHE A 4 5.50 -12.73 8.57
CA PHE A 4 4.72 -12.48 9.76
C PHE A 4 4.77 -10.98 10.04
N GLY A 5 3.63 -10.33 10.17
CA GLY A 5 3.51 -8.87 10.33
C GLY A 5 4.34 -8.25 11.46
N SER A 6 4.90 -9.05 12.36
CA SER A 6 5.89 -8.63 13.36
C SER A 6 7.33 -8.56 12.82
N GLY A 7 7.59 -9.05 11.61
CA GLY A 7 8.94 -9.14 11.03
C GLY A 7 9.90 -10.08 11.75
N LYS A 8 9.43 -10.89 12.68
CA LYS A 8 10.25 -11.84 13.44
C LYS A 8 10.01 -13.26 12.95
N LEU A 9 11.00 -13.82 12.26
CA LEU A 9 11.01 -15.25 11.97
C LEU A 9 11.10 -16.05 13.29
N LYS A 10 10.10 -16.86 13.58
CA LYS A 10 10.14 -17.76 14.74
C LYS A 10 10.92 -19.00 14.35
N VAL A 11 12.18 -19.07 14.76
CA VAL A 11 12.98 -20.27 14.62
C VAL A 11 12.61 -21.26 15.72
N VAL A 12 12.10 -22.43 15.34
CA VAL A 12 11.87 -23.54 16.26
C VAL A 12 13.18 -24.31 16.40
N LEU A 13 13.73 -24.37 17.61
CA LEU A 13 14.94 -25.15 17.89
C LEU A 13 14.60 -26.38 18.72
N PRO A 14 15.20 -27.55 18.41
CA PRO A 14 16.05 -27.81 17.26
C PRO A 14 15.26 -27.73 15.95
N MET A 15 15.89 -27.26 14.87
CA MET A 15 15.26 -27.27 13.55
C MET A 15 14.91 -28.72 13.18
N PRO A 16 13.71 -28.95 12.59
CA PRO A 16 13.32 -30.26 12.13
C PRO A 16 14.34 -30.81 11.12
N GLN A 17 14.74 -32.04 11.27
CA GLN A 17 15.60 -32.70 10.29
C GLN A 17 14.76 -33.06 9.05
N ILE A 18 15.26 -32.65 7.89
CA ILE A 18 14.67 -33.07 6.61
C ILE A 18 15.25 -34.44 6.27
N GLU A 19 14.39 -35.45 6.18
CA GLU A 19 14.77 -36.78 5.69
C GLU A 19 14.74 -36.78 4.15
N GLY A 20 15.92 -36.95 3.54
CA GLY A 20 16.06 -37.00 2.09
C GLY A 20 16.31 -35.64 1.43
N VAL A 21 16.22 -35.62 0.10
CA VAL A 21 16.35 -34.43 -0.72
C VAL A 21 14.97 -34.08 -1.29
N VAL A 22 14.52 -32.85 -1.05
CA VAL A 22 13.32 -32.29 -1.71
C VAL A 22 13.80 -31.32 -2.75
N GLU A 23 13.54 -31.64 -4.03
CA GLU A 23 13.86 -30.80 -5.18
C GLU A 23 12.57 -30.45 -5.92
N LYS A 24 12.39 -29.17 -6.21
CA LYS A 24 11.28 -28.67 -7.04
C LYS A 24 11.81 -27.72 -8.09
N ILE A 25 11.54 -28.03 -9.35
CA ILE A 25 11.85 -27.15 -10.47
C ILE A 25 10.71 -26.13 -10.57
N VAL A 26 11.07 -24.85 -10.59
CA VAL A 26 10.13 -23.73 -10.76
C VAL A 26 10.15 -23.32 -12.23
N ASP A 27 9.03 -23.47 -12.92
CA ASP A 27 8.91 -23.16 -14.36
C ASP A 27 8.85 -21.65 -14.66
N ILE A 28 8.58 -20.82 -13.63
CA ILE A 28 8.48 -19.38 -13.77
C ILE A 28 9.86 -18.73 -13.60
N LYS A 29 10.33 -18.04 -14.64
CA LYS A 29 11.67 -17.46 -14.68
C LYS A 29 11.85 -16.32 -13.70
N TYR A 30 10.88 -15.39 -13.61
CA TYR A 30 10.97 -14.19 -12.77
C TYR A 30 10.00 -14.28 -11.60
N ARG A 31 10.53 -14.13 -10.38
CA ARG A 31 9.78 -13.99 -9.14
C ARG A 31 10.11 -12.61 -8.60
N TYR A 32 9.25 -11.66 -8.99
CA TYR A 32 9.43 -10.22 -8.83
C TYR A 32 8.88 -9.72 -7.50
N ASN A 33 9.56 -8.76 -6.86
CA ASN A 33 9.05 -8.10 -5.67
C ASN A 33 9.10 -6.57 -5.79
N TYR A 34 8.12 -5.93 -5.23
CA TYR A 34 7.87 -4.53 -4.94
C TYR A 34 7.17 -3.72 -6.02
N ASN A 35 6.33 -2.80 -5.52
CA ASN A 35 5.83 -1.63 -6.20
C ASN A 35 6.70 -0.42 -5.84
N TYR A 36 6.81 0.57 -6.72
CA TYR A 36 7.54 1.81 -6.44
C TYR A 36 7.08 2.48 -5.15
N VAL A 37 5.78 2.65 -4.96
CA VAL A 37 5.22 3.41 -3.84
C VAL A 37 5.35 2.72 -2.49
N ALA A 38 5.70 1.42 -2.46
CA ALA A 38 6.05 0.73 -1.21
C ALA A 38 7.25 1.40 -0.51
N TYR A 39 8.15 1.97 -1.29
CA TYR A 39 9.29 2.76 -0.78
C TYR A 39 8.86 4.08 -0.11
N GLY A 40 7.70 4.61 -0.40
CA GLY A 40 7.11 5.75 0.28
C GLY A 40 6.26 5.34 1.50
N TYR A 41 5.26 4.51 1.27
CA TYR A 41 4.30 4.15 2.32
C TYR A 41 4.90 3.33 3.46
N THR A 42 5.87 2.43 3.17
CA THR A 42 6.45 1.53 4.18
C THR A 42 7.95 1.77 4.40
N MET A 43 8.76 1.76 3.34
CA MET A 43 10.21 1.55 3.41
C MET A 43 11.04 2.83 3.48
N ALA A 44 10.41 4.04 3.46
CA ALA A 44 11.13 5.31 3.33
C ALA A 44 12.21 5.52 4.41
N TYR A 45 11.98 4.99 5.60
CA TYR A 45 12.85 5.15 6.76
C TYR A 45 13.38 3.81 7.30
N TRP A 46 13.40 2.77 6.48
CA TRP A 46 14.02 1.50 6.84
C TRP A 46 15.52 1.64 6.98
N ASP A 47 16.06 1.04 8.02
CA ASP A 47 17.49 0.81 8.21
C ASP A 47 17.92 -0.55 7.61
N PHE A 48 19.18 -0.93 7.80
CA PHE A 48 19.66 -2.21 7.25
C PHE A 48 19.07 -3.43 7.97
N GLU A 49 18.71 -3.34 9.23
CA GLU A 49 18.07 -4.45 9.96
C GLU A 49 16.70 -4.77 9.38
N ASP A 50 15.93 -3.74 9.01
CA ASP A 50 14.65 -3.91 8.33
C ASP A 50 14.82 -4.56 6.95
N TRP A 51 15.78 -4.05 6.16
CA TRP A 51 16.10 -4.58 4.85
C TRP A 51 16.65 -6.00 4.89
N GLU A 52 17.52 -6.33 5.86
CA GLU A 52 18.06 -7.67 6.02
C GLU A 52 16.95 -8.70 6.25
N ARG A 53 16.02 -8.41 7.16
CA ARG A 53 14.85 -9.27 7.40
C ARG A 53 14.01 -9.49 6.15
N GLU A 54 13.77 -8.43 5.40
CA GLU A 54 12.97 -8.48 4.20
C GLU A 54 13.66 -9.24 3.06
N ILE A 55 14.97 -9.06 2.88
CA ILE A 55 15.76 -9.81 1.91
C ILE A 55 15.82 -11.28 2.28
N ASP A 56 15.99 -11.61 3.55
CA ASP A 56 15.96 -12.99 4.05
C ASP A 56 14.59 -13.64 3.78
N TRP A 57 13.49 -12.90 4.01
CA TRP A 57 12.16 -13.37 3.65
C TRP A 57 12.02 -13.60 2.12
N MET A 58 12.51 -12.70 1.28
CA MET A 58 12.52 -12.89 -0.16
C MET A 58 13.28 -14.15 -0.58
N ALA A 59 14.48 -14.36 0.00
CA ALA A 59 15.31 -15.52 -0.30
C ALA A 59 14.60 -16.84 0.10
N LEU A 60 14.01 -16.88 1.29
CA LEU A 60 13.28 -18.04 1.81
C LEU A 60 12.03 -18.38 0.98
N ASN A 61 11.45 -17.38 0.31
CA ASN A 61 10.26 -17.53 -0.52
C ASN A 61 10.55 -17.52 -2.03
N GLY A 62 11.82 -17.64 -2.42
CA GLY A 62 12.24 -17.91 -3.79
C GLY A 62 12.17 -16.72 -4.74
N PHE A 63 12.04 -15.48 -4.26
CA PHE A 63 12.18 -14.29 -5.10
C PHE A 63 13.59 -14.19 -5.67
N ASN A 64 13.72 -13.77 -6.92
CA ASN A 64 15.03 -13.67 -7.60
C ASN A 64 15.27 -12.33 -8.29
N VAL A 65 14.30 -11.44 -8.29
CA VAL A 65 14.43 -10.08 -8.82
C VAL A 65 13.57 -9.12 -8.03
N ALA A 66 14.13 -7.99 -7.59
CA ALA A 66 13.41 -7.01 -6.79
C ALA A 66 13.77 -5.57 -7.14
N LEU A 67 12.77 -4.71 -7.18
CA LEU A 67 12.98 -3.28 -7.34
C LEU A 67 13.88 -2.78 -6.19
N ASN A 68 14.89 -1.97 -6.49
CA ASN A 68 15.73 -1.31 -5.49
C ASN A 68 15.84 0.18 -5.83
N LEU A 69 15.18 1.01 -5.03
CA LEU A 69 15.16 2.47 -5.20
C LEU A 69 16.08 3.20 -4.21
N VAL A 70 16.61 2.50 -3.19
CA VAL A 70 17.48 3.10 -2.17
C VAL A 70 18.79 3.60 -2.79
N GLY A 71 19.17 4.83 -2.50
CA GLY A 71 20.41 5.45 -2.96
C GLY A 71 20.34 6.09 -4.36
N HIS A 72 19.19 6.04 -5.06
CA HIS A 72 19.02 6.70 -6.36
C HIS A 72 19.06 8.23 -6.25
N GLU A 73 18.65 8.79 -5.13
CA GLU A 73 18.83 10.23 -4.85
C GLU A 73 20.31 10.66 -4.89
N GLU A 74 21.23 9.81 -4.40
CA GLU A 74 22.68 10.07 -4.51
C GLU A 74 23.17 9.95 -5.96
N VAL A 75 22.63 9.02 -6.74
CA VAL A 75 22.88 8.96 -8.18
C VAL A 75 22.50 10.29 -8.85
N ILE A 76 21.29 10.79 -8.57
CA ILE A 76 20.78 12.05 -9.10
C ILE A 76 21.66 13.23 -8.63
N ARG A 77 22.08 13.25 -7.37
CA ARG A 77 22.96 14.28 -6.83
C ARG A 77 24.30 14.32 -7.58
N ARG A 78 24.97 13.17 -7.75
CA ARG A 78 26.25 13.09 -8.50
C ARG A 78 26.06 13.46 -9.96
N PHE A 79 24.98 12.96 -10.58
CA PHE A 79 24.64 13.25 -11.97
C PHE A 79 24.46 14.75 -12.22
N LEU A 80 23.64 15.44 -11.43
CA LEU A 80 23.39 16.85 -11.59
C LEU A 80 24.63 17.72 -11.29
N LYS A 81 25.46 17.29 -10.33
CA LYS A 81 26.73 17.96 -10.01
C LYS A 81 27.68 18.04 -11.21
N GLU A 82 27.74 16.99 -12.07
CA GLU A 82 28.55 16.99 -13.30
C GLU A 82 28.15 18.12 -14.28
N PHE A 83 26.90 18.56 -14.22
CA PHE A 83 26.36 19.65 -15.02
C PHE A 83 26.33 21.00 -14.27
N GLY A 84 27.11 21.11 -13.20
CA GLY A 84 27.34 22.37 -12.49
C GLY A 84 26.18 22.81 -11.60
N PHE A 85 25.25 21.93 -11.21
CA PHE A 85 24.25 22.24 -10.21
C PHE A 85 24.88 22.33 -8.83
N SER A 86 24.54 23.38 -8.10
CA SER A 86 24.91 23.53 -6.69
C SER A 86 24.08 22.57 -5.83
N PHE A 87 24.53 22.31 -4.60
CA PHE A 87 23.78 21.47 -3.67
C PHE A 87 22.35 22.00 -3.44
N SER A 88 22.18 23.29 -3.23
CA SER A 88 20.87 23.91 -3.05
C SER A 88 19.94 23.72 -4.27
N GLU A 89 20.45 23.85 -5.49
CA GLU A 89 19.65 23.60 -6.71
C GLU A 89 19.20 22.14 -6.79
N ILE A 90 20.06 21.20 -6.35
CA ILE A 90 19.76 19.77 -6.36
C ILE A 90 18.66 19.42 -5.35
N VAL A 91 18.81 19.84 -4.09
CA VAL A 91 17.82 19.51 -3.04
C VAL A 91 16.48 20.21 -3.28
N ASN A 92 16.50 21.40 -3.89
CA ASN A 92 15.27 22.08 -4.33
C ASN A 92 14.56 21.38 -5.51
N TYR A 93 15.27 20.54 -6.26
CA TYR A 93 14.67 19.75 -7.35
C TYR A 93 14.09 18.43 -6.86
N LEU A 94 14.74 17.80 -5.90
CA LEU A 94 14.31 16.54 -5.34
C LEU A 94 13.06 16.69 -4.46
N THR A 95 12.46 15.58 -4.11
CA THR A 95 11.42 15.49 -3.09
C THR A 95 12.02 14.99 -1.78
N SER A 96 11.33 15.19 -0.67
CA SER A 96 11.64 14.48 0.59
C SER A 96 11.56 12.96 0.41
N PRO A 97 12.26 12.17 1.26
CA PRO A 97 12.42 10.73 1.09
C PRO A 97 11.12 9.98 0.83
N ILE A 98 10.09 10.27 1.59
CA ILE A 98 8.80 9.56 1.49
C ILE A 98 8.10 9.77 0.15
N TYR A 99 8.41 10.83 -0.58
CA TYR A 99 7.83 11.17 -1.88
C TYR A 99 8.73 10.80 -3.08
N LEU A 100 9.98 10.36 -2.86
CA LEU A 100 10.92 9.96 -3.92
C LEU A 100 10.34 8.93 -4.91
N PRO A 101 9.57 7.91 -4.49
CA PRO A 101 8.99 6.94 -5.42
C PRO A 101 8.14 7.58 -6.53
N TRP A 102 7.30 8.54 -6.19
CA TRP A 102 6.50 9.27 -7.18
C TRP A 102 7.34 10.17 -8.08
N MET A 103 8.45 10.71 -7.56
CA MET A 103 9.40 11.44 -8.39
C MET A 103 10.09 10.51 -9.40
N TYR A 104 10.49 9.31 -8.99
CA TYR A 104 11.12 8.32 -9.87
C TYR A 104 10.18 7.84 -10.98
N MET A 105 8.88 7.76 -10.71
CA MET A 105 7.84 7.51 -11.71
C MET A 105 7.52 8.75 -12.59
N GLY A 106 8.02 9.93 -12.23
CA GLY A 106 7.78 11.18 -12.97
C GLY A 106 6.50 11.91 -12.64
N ASN A 107 5.84 11.54 -11.55
CA ASN A 107 4.60 12.17 -11.12
C ASN A 107 4.82 13.55 -10.50
N ILE A 108 5.76 13.66 -9.57
CA ILE A 108 5.96 14.84 -8.71
C ILE A 108 7.43 15.23 -8.60
N SER A 109 7.69 16.48 -8.19
CA SER A 109 9.02 16.97 -7.82
C SER A 109 8.90 18.16 -6.85
N ARG A 110 9.98 18.49 -6.15
CA ARG A 110 10.10 19.74 -5.37
C ARG A 110 9.13 19.84 -4.18
N ILE A 111 8.82 18.73 -3.51
CA ILE A 111 7.92 18.76 -2.35
C ILE A 111 8.53 18.05 -1.13
N GLY A 112 8.01 18.36 0.05
CA GLY A 112 8.29 17.67 1.30
C GLY A 112 9.55 18.12 2.03
N GLY A 113 10.26 19.14 1.55
CA GLY A 113 11.47 19.70 2.18
C GLY A 113 12.77 19.17 1.57
N GLU A 114 13.88 19.78 1.98
CA GLU A 114 15.22 19.55 1.42
C GLU A 114 15.91 18.35 2.09
N LEU A 115 16.69 17.60 1.30
CA LEU A 115 17.55 16.53 1.79
C LEU A 115 18.88 17.10 2.32
N THR A 116 19.46 16.45 3.32
CA THR A 116 20.76 16.83 3.90
C THR A 116 21.92 16.06 3.25
N PRO A 117 23.17 16.55 3.33
CA PRO A 117 24.32 15.81 2.84
C PRO A 117 24.42 14.42 3.44
N ASP A 118 24.19 14.28 4.75
CA ASP A 118 24.29 13.02 5.48
C ASP A 118 23.26 12.02 4.97
N TRP A 119 22.03 12.44 4.64
CA TRP A 119 21.04 11.58 4.02
C TRP A 119 21.55 10.89 2.75
N PHE A 120 22.18 11.65 1.84
CA PHE A 120 22.69 11.08 0.58
C PHE A 120 23.77 10.03 0.83
N GLU A 121 24.68 10.28 1.78
CA GLU A 121 25.77 9.38 2.12
C GLU A 121 25.25 8.10 2.76
N ASP A 122 24.36 8.23 3.74
CA ASP A 122 23.73 7.09 4.44
C ASP A 122 22.91 6.21 3.49
N ARG A 123 22.13 6.81 2.57
CA ARG A 123 21.35 6.03 1.61
C ARG A 123 22.23 5.32 0.57
N ALA A 124 23.35 5.91 0.16
CA ALA A 124 24.29 5.24 -0.72
C ALA A 124 24.93 4.04 -0.02
N GLU A 125 25.35 4.19 1.24
CA GLU A 125 25.91 3.09 2.04
C GLU A 125 24.87 1.99 2.26
N LEU A 126 23.68 2.34 2.68
CA LEU A 126 22.56 1.40 2.85
C LEU A 126 22.28 0.62 1.57
N SER A 127 22.26 1.31 0.41
CA SER A 127 22.03 0.64 -0.88
C SER A 127 23.09 -0.40 -1.19
N MET A 128 24.37 -0.13 -0.87
CA MET A 128 25.45 -1.11 -1.03
C MET A 128 25.26 -2.34 -0.12
N MET A 129 24.83 -2.12 1.13
CA MET A 129 24.55 -3.22 2.06
C MET A 129 23.40 -4.10 1.55
N ILE A 130 22.29 -3.48 1.11
CA ILE A 130 21.14 -4.15 0.50
C ILE A 130 21.58 -5.01 -0.69
N GLN A 131 22.32 -4.44 -1.63
CA GLN A 131 22.73 -5.14 -2.86
C GLN A 131 23.70 -6.29 -2.56
N ASN A 132 24.61 -6.12 -1.61
CA ASN A 132 25.50 -7.19 -1.17
C ASN A 132 24.69 -8.35 -0.57
N ARG A 133 23.70 -8.06 0.29
CA ARG A 133 22.84 -9.09 0.86
C ARG A 133 21.97 -9.77 -0.19
N MET A 134 21.38 -9.03 -1.12
CA MET A 134 20.64 -9.60 -2.24
C MET A 134 21.51 -10.52 -3.09
N LYS A 135 22.76 -10.13 -3.35
CA LYS A 135 23.70 -10.92 -4.13
C LYS A 135 24.09 -12.25 -3.45
N GLU A 136 24.17 -12.29 -2.12
CA GLU A 136 24.41 -13.53 -1.36
C GLU A 136 23.34 -14.59 -1.64
N PHE A 137 22.11 -14.18 -1.96
CA PHE A 137 20.97 -15.03 -2.25
C PHE A 137 20.59 -15.08 -3.75
N GLU A 138 21.48 -14.58 -4.61
CA GLU A 138 21.24 -14.53 -6.07
C GLU A 138 19.96 -13.76 -6.46
N ILE A 139 19.54 -12.78 -5.64
CA ILE A 139 18.46 -11.85 -5.94
C ILE A 139 19.05 -10.67 -6.72
N SER A 140 18.56 -10.43 -7.92
CA SER A 140 19.03 -9.33 -8.77
C SER A 140 18.30 -8.03 -8.44
N PRO A 141 19.00 -6.93 -8.11
CA PRO A 141 18.38 -5.63 -7.96
C PRO A 141 17.95 -5.06 -9.32
N ILE A 142 16.82 -4.35 -9.33
CA ILE A 142 16.35 -3.56 -10.47
C ILE A 142 16.66 -2.10 -10.17
N HIS A 143 17.47 -1.45 -11.00
CA HIS A 143 17.81 -0.03 -10.90
C HIS A 143 16.92 0.83 -11.79
N GLN A 144 17.07 2.17 -11.71
CA GLN A 144 16.30 3.07 -12.55
C GLN A 144 16.89 3.14 -13.98
N THR A 145 16.01 3.09 -14.97
CA THR A 145 16.30 3.54 -16.33
C THR A 145 16.29 5.06 -16.38
N TYR A 146 17.23 5.66 -17.10
CA TYR A 146 17.16 7.10 -17.35
C TYR A 146 16.07 7.41 -18.38
N ILE A 147 15.01 8.07 -17.93
CA ILE A 147 13.84 8.42 -18.74
C ILE A 147 13.73 9.93 -19.02
N GLY A 148 14.88 10.63 -18.96
CA GLY A 148 15.04 12.00 -19.42
C GLY A 148 14.79 13.09 -18.38
N TYR A 149 14.60 12.79 -17.11
CA TYR A 149 14.40 13.80 -16.07
C TYR A 149 15.66 14.59 -15.82
N PHE A 150 15.54 15.93 -16.02
CA PHE A 150 16.62 16.89 -15.81
C PHE A 150 16.04 18.27 -15.52
N PRO A 151 16.44 18.95 -14.42
CA PRO A 151 15.89 20.24 -14.08
C PRO A 151 16.36 21.33 -15.05
N PHE A 152 15.50 22.34 -15.29
CA PHE A 152 15.90 23.50 -16.05
C PHE A 152 17.03 24.26 -15.33
N LYS A 153 18.07 24.61 -16.10
CA LYS A 153 19.16 25.46 -15.67
C LYS A 153 19.54 26.44 -16.80
N GLU A 154 19.55 27.72 -16.49
CA GLU A 154 19.95 28.73 -17.44
C GLU A 154 21.41 28.49 -17.94
N ASN A 155 21.63 28.61 -19.22
CA ASN A 155 22.92 28.38 -19.87
C ASN A 155 23.48 26.95 -19.74
N SER A 156 22.67 25.96 -19.42
CA SER A 156 23.09 24.54 -19.39
C SER A 156 23.46 23.99 -20.78
N GLY A 157 22.99 24.63 -21.84
CA GLY A 157 23.15 24.18 -23.22
C GLY A 157 22.17 23.08 -23.63
N PHE A 158 21.28 22.61 -22.72
CA PHE A 158 20.28 21.62 -22.98
C PHE A 158 18.88 22.21 -23.16
N GLU A 159 18.12 21.65 -24.09
CA GLU A 159 16.73 22.03 -24.29
C GLU A 159 15.86 21.22 -23.29
N ILE A 160 15.27 21.91 -22.32
CA ILE A 160 14.48 21.34 -21.24
C ILE A 160 13.01 21.72 -21.36
N LEU A 161 12.15 20.73 -21.30
CA LEU A 161 10.71 20.88 -21.29
C LEU A 161 10.17 20.79 -19.86
N GLN A 162 9.22 21.66 -19.54
CA GLN A 162 8.64 21.69 -18.20
C GLN A 162 7.80 20.45 -17.93
N GLY A 163 7.92 19.89 -16.73
CA GLY A 163 7.11 18.80 -16.25
C GLY A 163 5.60 19.08 -16.29
N GLY A 164 4.80 18.04 -16.50
CA GLY A 164 3.35 18.08 -16.37
C GLY A 164 2.90 18.19 -14.91
N TYR A 165 1.63 17.91 -14.68
CA TYR A 165 1.06 17.91 -13.33
C TYR A 165 0.41 16.56 -13.03
N TRP A 166 0.68 16.04 -11.84
CA TRP A 166 -0.03 14.92 -11.23
C TRP A 166 -0.63 15.42 -9.91
N SER A 167 -1.93 15.20 -9.72
CA SER A 167 -2.65 15.66 -8.52
C SER A 167 -2.30 17.11 -8.11
N LYS A 168 -2.27 18.05 -9.07
CA LYS A 168 -1.88 19.47 -8.92
C LYS A 168 -0.43 19.71 -8.53
N ILE A 169 0.38 18.68 -8.32
CA ILE A 169 1.81 18.81 -8.06
C ILE A 169 2.58 18.77 -9.38
N LYS A 170 3.55 19.65 -9.53
CA LYS A 170 4.40 19.70 -10.72
C LYS A 170 5.34 18.49 -10.74
N GLY A 171 5.35 17.77 -11.87
CA GLY A 171 6.30 16.70 -12.13
C GLY A 171 7.70 17.22 -12.48
N PRO A 172 8.70 16.31 -12.58
CA PRO A 172 10.06 16.69 -12.97
C PRO A 172 10.11 17.19 -14.40
N ASP A 173 11.00 18.19 -14.65
CA ASP A 173 11.29 18.67 -15.97
C ASP A 173 12.06 17.60 -16.76
N ARG A 174 12.03 17.65 -18.10
CA ARG A 174 12.56 16.63 -19.00
C ARG A 174 13.41 17.24 -20.11
N VAL A 175 14.51 16.57 -20.46
CA VAL A 175 15.29 16.93 -21.64
C VAL A 175 14.49 16.64 -22.93
N ASN A 176 14.70 17.45 -23.97
CA ASN A 176 14.12 17.20 -25.27
C ASN A 176 14.73 15.95 -25.94
N PHE A 177 13.89 14.97 -26.29
CA PHE A 177 14.33 13.73 -26.92
C PHE A 177 14.67 13.87 -28.41
N ASN A 178 14.30 14.98 -29.07
CA ASN A 178 14.49 15.16 -30.51
C ASN A 178 15.93 15.49 -30.92
N ASN A 179 16.81 15.73 -29.96
CA ASN A 179 18.22 16.01 -30.18
C ASN A 179 19.12 14.99 -29.44
N ASN A 180 20.43 15.21 -29.43
CA ASN A 180 21.41 14.32 -28.78
C ASN A 180 21.60 14.61 -27.28
N ASP A 181 20.86 15.54 -26.71
CA ASP A 181 20.99 15.93 -25.31
C ASP A 181 20.65 14.75 -24.40
N TYR A 182 19.60 14.00 -24.76
CA TYR A 182 19.18 12.82 -24.00
C TYR A 182 20.30 11.80 -23.85
N GLU A 183 20.97 11.43 -24.96
CA GLU A 183 22.05 10.43 -24.92
C GLU A 183 23.28 10.91 -24.16
N THR A 184 23.55 12.22 -24.22
CA THR A 184 24.65 12.84 -23.46
C THR A 184 24.37 12.76 -21.95
N LEU A 185 23.17 13.11 -21.53
CA LEU A 185 22.74 13.03 -20.13
C LEU A 185 22.67 11.59 -19.65
N ALA A 186 22.08 10.71 -20.43
CA ALA A 186 21.95 9.28 -20.09
C ALA A 186 23.31 8.62 -19.84
N LYS A 187 24.33 8.93 -20.66
CA LYS A 187 25.68 8.41 -20.46
C LYS A 187 26.21 8.74 -19.07
N VAL A 188 26.12 9.99 -18.66
CA VAL A 188 26.60 10.42 -17.34
C VAL A 188 25.75 9.82 -16.24
N PHE A 189 24.43 9.76 -16.42
CA PHE A 189 23.53 9.13 -15.44
C PHE A 189 23.91 7.68 -15.16
N TYR A 190 24.07 6.85 -16.19
CA TYR A 190 24.45 5.45 -16.03
C TYR A 190 25.87 5.28 -15.46
N GLU A 191 26.82 6.18 -15.80
CA GLU A 191 28.15 6.20 -15.15
C GLU A 191 28.00 6.42 -13.63
N LYS A 192 27.23 7.44 -13.19
CA LYS A 192 27.03 7.70 -11.77
C LYS A 192 26.22 6.62 -11.07
N GLN A 193 25.25 6.02 -11.75
CA GLN A 193 24.50 4.90 -11.21
C GLN A 193 25.43 3.69 -10.92
N ARG A 194 26.34 3.36 -11.83
CA ARG A 194 27.31 2.29 -11.58
C ARG A 194 28.30 2.62 -10.47
N GLU A 195 28.70 3.89 -10.33
CA GLU A 195 29.58 4.34 -9.24
C GLU A 195 28.91 4.15 -7.86
N VAL A 196 27.62 4.44 -7.73
CA VAL A 196 26.87 4.40 -6.46
C VAL A 196 26.29 3.01 -6.19
N LEU A 197 25.63 2.42 -7.21
CA LEU A 197 24.80 1.22 -7.04
C LEU A 197 25.43 -0.05 -7.66
N GLY A 198 26.57 0.06 -8.34
CA GLY A 198 27.15 -1.09 -9.02
C GLY A 198 26.40 -1.45 -10.33
N LYS A 199 26.53 -2.71 -10.76
CA LYS A 199 25.96 -3.20 -12.03
C LYS A 199 24.77 -4.11 -11.80
N THR A 200 23.79 -3.99 -12.67
CA THR A 200 22.66 -4.90 -12.81
C THR A 200 22.36 -5.17 -14.29
N GLN A 201 21.51 -6.16 -14.55
CA GLN A 201 20.93 -6.42 -15.88
C GLN A 201 19.54 -5.80 -16.02
N TYR A 202 18.89 -5.45 -14.90
CA TYR A 202 17.46 -5.09 -14.85
C TYR A 202 17.28 -3.61 -14.51
N PHE A 203 16.45 -2.93 -15.30
CA PHE A 203 16.21 -1.50 -15.18
C PHE A 203 14.72 -1.21 -15.24
N ALA A 204 14.20 -0.37 -14.36
CA ALA A 204 12.80 0.03 -14.32
C ALA A 204 12.65 1.53 -14.58
N GLY A 205 11.55 1.91 -15.20
CA GLY A 205 11.20 3.31 -15.45
C GLY A 205 10.06 3.41 -16.45
N ASP A 206 9.12 4.31 -16.18
CA ASP A 206 7.90 4.43 -16.94
C ASP A 206 7.88 5.73 -17.73
N LEU A 207 7.83 5.61 -19.06
CA LEU A 207 7.62 6.76 -19.92
C LEU A 207 6.15 7.20 -19.83
N PHE A 208 5.95 8.49 -19.56
CA PHE A 208 4.62 9.10 -19.58
C PHE A 208 3.60 8.41 -18.66
N HIS A 209 4.06 7.98 -17.49
CA HIS A 209 3.22 7.36 -16.47
C HIS A 209 2.20 8.37 -15.91
N GLU A 210 1.03 7.92 -15.49
CA GLU A 210 -0.07 8.65 -14.83
C GLU A 210 -0.06 10.19 -14.97
N GLY A 211 -0.71 10.70 -16.00
CA GLY A 211 -0.86 12.15 -16.19
C GLY A 211 0.41 12.89 -16.64
N SER A 212 1.53 12.19 -16.83
CA SER A 212 2.68 12.81 -17.45
C SER A 212 2.41 13.13 -18.93
N ASN A 213 2.89 14.29 -19.38
CA ASN A 213 2.65 14.77 -20.72
C ASN A 213 3.64 14.11 -21.71
N SER A 214 3.12 13.59 -22.82
CA SER A 214 3.97 13.10 -23.93
C SER A 214 4.64 14.25 -24.70
N TYR A 215 4.29 15.49 -24.44
CA TYR A 215 4.85 16.70 -25.12
C TYR A 215 4.71 16.70 -26.65
N GLY A 216 3.77 15.92 -27.18
CA GLY A 216 3.60 15.75 -28.62
C GLY A 216 4.72 14.94 -29.29
N TYR A 217 5.55 14.23 -28.53
CA TYR A 217 6.53 13.31 -29.07
C TYR A 217 5.87 12.13 -29.78
N ASP A 218 6.54 11.63 -30.79
CA ASP A 218 6.36 10.26 -31.27
C ASP A 218 6.80 9.29 -30.18
N VAL A 219 5.83 8.73 -29.47
CA VAL A 219 6.05 7.83 -28.33
C VAL A 219 6.88 6.62 -28.73
N LYS A 220 6.68 6.12 -29.96
CA LYS A 220 7.46 5.03 -30.55
C LYS A 220 8.93 5.40 -30.70
N TYR A 221 9.21 6.60 -31.17
CA TYR A 221 10.59 7.09 -31.30
C TYR A 221 11.26 7.21 -29.92
N VAL A 222 10.56 7.80 -28.93
CA VAL A 222 11.14 8.03 -27.60
C VAL A 222 11.42 6.71 -26.90
N SER A 223 10.48 5.76 -26.90
CA SER A 223 10.66 4.48 -26.20
C SER A 223 11.79 3.66 -26.82
N LYS A 224 11.90 3.66 -28.17
CA LYS A 224 13.04 3.03 -28.85
C LYS A 224 14.36 3.71 -28.47
N LYS A 225 14.40 5.02 -28.43
CA LYS A 225 15.59 5.79 -28.07
C LYS A 225 16.05 5.49 -26.64
N VAL A 226 15.10 5.35 -25.70
CA VAL A 226 15.41 4.96 -24.32
C VAL A 226 16.02 3.57 -24.25
N LEU A 227 15.41 2.58 -24.89
CA LEU A 227 15.93 1.21 -24.90
C LEU A 227 17.31 1.11 -25.56
N ASP A 228 17.48 1.72 -26.75
CA ASP A 228 18.76 1.70 -27.47
C ASP A 228 19.87 2.36 -26.65
N THR A 229 19.55 3.45 -25.95
CA THR A 229 20.50 4.18 -25.11
C THR A 229 20.84 3.38 -23.83
N LEU A 230 19.89 2.72 -23.21
CA LEU A 230 20.12 1.80 -22.09
C LEU A 230 21.10 0.70 -22.53
N LYS A 231 20.80 0.01 -23.63
CA LYS A 231 21.65 -1.07 -24.15
C LYS A 231 23.07 -0.58 -24.44
N LYS A 232 23.21 0.58 -25.05
CA LYS A 232 24.51 1.19 -25.40
C LYS A 232 25.37 1.50 -24.18
N ASN A 233 24.76 1.96 -23.06
CA ASN A 233 25.51 2.38 -21.88
C ASN A 233 25.76 1.25 -20.88
N GLU A 234 24.90 0.24 -20.85
CA GLU A 234 25.00 -0.88 -19.92
C GLU A 234 25.37 -2.18 -20.63
N SER A 235 24.44 -2.82 -21.33
CA SER A 235 24.70 -4.09 -22.04
C SER A 235 23.59 -4.37 -23.07
N ASP A 236 23.94 -5.06 -24.15
CA ASP A 236 22.95 -5.57 -25.10
C ASP A 236 21.92 -6.52 -24.47
N ASN A 237 22.27 -7.13 -23.33
CA ASN A 237 21.40 -8.02 -22.55
C ASN A 237 20.59 -7.28 -21.48
N SER A 238 20.69 -5.94 -21.39
CA SER A 238 19.90 -5.16 -20.43
C SER A 238 18.41 -5.33 -20.70
N ILE A 239 17.65 -5.47 -19.61
CA ILE A 239 16.20 -5.65 -19.64
C ILE A 239 15.53 -4.43 -19.02
N TRP A 240 14.65 -3.81 -19.79
CA TRP A 240 13.81 -2.72 -19.32
C TRP A 240 12.48 -3.27 -18.81
N MET A 241 12.23 -3.14 -17.50
CA MET A 241 10.98 -3.51 -16.85
C MET A 241 10.06 -2.30 -16.77
N ILE A 242 8.89 -2.38 -17.38
CA ILE A 242 7.91 -1.30 -17.49
C ILE A 242 6.67 -1.69 -16.70
N GLN A 243 6.24 -0.85 -15.76
CA GLN A 243 5.00 -1.09 -15.02
C GLN A 243 3.78 -0.94 -15.92
N SER A 244 2.82 -1.85 -15.79
CA SER A 244 1.50 -1.68 -16.38
C SER A 244 0.49 -1.25 -15.32
N TRP A 245 0.07 0.01 -15.42
CA TRP A 245 -0.95 0.62 -14.60
C TRP A 245 -1.86 1.54 -15.43
N GLY A 246 -3.17 1.48 -15.20
CA GLY A 246 -4.13 2.21 -16.03
C GLY A 246 -3.97 1.84 -17.52
N HIS A 247 -3.72 2.82 -18.37
CA HIS A 247 -3.46 2.65 -19.81
C HIS A 247 -1.97 2.49 -20.19
N ASN A 248 -1.07 2.57 -19.22
CA ASN A 248 0.36 2.44 -19.48
C ASN A 248 0.84 0.98 -19.35
N PRO A 249 1.87 0.59 -20.13
CA PRO A 249 2.36 1.29 -21.31
C PRO A 249 1.37 1.21 -22.48
N SER A 250 1.31 2.24 -23.33
CA SER A 250 0.51 2.17 -24.55
C SER A 250 1.11 1.18 -25.57
N SER A 251 0.26 0.59 -26.43
CA SER A 251 0.71 -0.25 -27.53
C SER A 251 1.74 0.46 -28.41
N GLU A 252 1.52 1.73 -28.68
CA GLU A 252 2.44 2.55 -29.48
C GLU A 252 3.85 2.60 -28.88
N SER A 253 3.96 2.57 -27.53
CA SER A 253 5.25 2.64 -26.83
C SER A 253 6.01 1.32 -26.79
N ILE A 254 5.36 0.15 -26.92
CA ILE A 254 6.00 -1.15 -26.66
C ILE A 254 5.98 -2.12 -27.84
N ALA A 255 5.00 -2.03 -28.77
CA ALA A 255 4.80 -3.04 -29.81
C ALA A 255 6.02 -3.27 -30.72
N HIS A 256 6.83 -2.24 -30.91
CA HIS A 256 8.00 -2.24 -31.81
C HIS A 256 9.33 -2.50 -31.11
N LEU A 257 9.34 -2.58 -29.77
CA LEU A 257 10.56 -2.81 -29.00
C LEU A 257 11.01 -4.28 -29.10
N ASP A 258 12.31 -4.49 -28.90
CA ASP A 258 12.90 -5.82 -28.84
C ASP A 258 12.36 -6.57 -27.62
N LYS A 259 11.61 -7.65 -27.88
CA LYS A 259 10.89 -8.40 -26.86
C LYS A 259 11.81 -9.14 -25.87
N GLU A 260 13.06 -9.39 -26.23
CA GLU A 260 14.05 -9.99 -25.34
C GLU A 260 14.58 -8.98 -24.30
N ASN A 261 14.46 -7.69 -24.60
CA ASN A 261 14.96 -6.61 -23.75
C ASN A 261 13.85 -5.85 -22.97
N VAL A 262 12.60 -6.30 -23.06
CA VAL A 262 11.46 -5.65 -22.38
C VAL A 262 10.63 -6.67 -21.63
N ILE A 263 10.26 -6.33 -20.39
CA ILE A 263 9.30 -7.08 -19.58
C ILE A 263 8.26 -6.11 -19.05
N ILE A 264 6.99 -6.42 -19.23
CA ILE A 264 5.89 -5.67 -18.66
C ILE A 264 5.56 -6.24 -17.28
N VAL A 265 5.67 -5.44 -16.24
CA VAL A 265 5.24 -5.80 -14.89
C VAL A 265 3.78 -5.36 -14.72
N ASP A 266 2.84 -6.27 -14.95
CA ASP A 266 1.41 -5.95 -14.78
C ASP A 266 1.06 -5.97 -13.31
N LEU A 267 0.98 -4.79 -12.70
CA LEU A 267 0.90 -4.63 -11.24
C LEU A 267 -0.35 -5.28 -10.62
N HIS A 268 -1.43 -5.46 -11.38
CA HIS A 268 -2.75 -5.82 -10.83
C HIS A 268 -3.44 -6.91 -11.64
N SER A 269 -2.68 -7.92 -12.07
CA SER A 269 -3.16 -8.98 -12.97
C SER A 269 -4.29 -9.80 -12.38
N GLN A 270 -4.34 -9.99 -11.05
CA GLN A 270 -5.34 -10.80 -10.39
C GLN A 270 -6.77 -10.22 -10.48
N LEU A 271 -6.93 -8.92 -10.74
CA LEU A 271 -8.24 -8.28 -10.89
C LEU A 271 -8.42 -7.58 -12.22
N ASN A 272 -7.38 -6.91 -12.70
CA ASN A 272 -7.40 -6.20 -13.97
C ASN A 272 -6.76 -7.06 -15.06
N ILE A 273 -7.54 -7.96 -15.63
CA ILE A 273 -7.08 -9.05 -16.51
C ILE A 273 -6.75 -8.52 -17.90
N LYS A 274 -5.64 -7.79 -18.02
CA LYS A 274 -5.21 -7.14 -19.29
C LYS A 274 -4.69 -8.12 -20.33
N TRP A 275 -4.08 -9.21 -19.91
CA TRP A 275 -3.45 -10.16 -20.84
C TRP A 275 -4.42 -10.78 -21.85
N LYS A 276 -5.72 -10.87 -21.51
CA LYS A 276 -6.79 -11.33 -22.41
C LYS A 276 -7.17 -10.31 -23.51
N GLY A 277 -6.73 -9.06 -23.39
CA GLY A 277 -6.95 -8.01 -24.39
C GLY A 277 -8.31 -7.33 -24.34
N THR A 278 -9.10 -7.51 -23.29
CA THR A 278 -10.46 -6.90 -23.16
C THR A 278 -10.77 -6.40 -21.75
N SER A 279 -9.77 -6.23 -20.93
CA SER A 279 -9.95 -5.84 -19.54
C SER A 279 -10.42 -4.40 -19.40
N LYS A 280 -11.25 -4.15 -18.38
CA LYS A 280 -11.65 -2.82 -17.94
C LYS A 280 -11.32 -2.64 -16.49
N PHE A 281 -10.73 -1.49 -16.17
CA PHE A 281 -10.39 -1.11 -14.82
C PHE A 281 -10.71 0.38 -14.63
N ASN A 282 -11.52 0.73 -13.62
CA ASN A 282 -11.95 2.11 -13.37
C ASN A 282 -12.45 2.85 -14.62
N GLY A 283 -13.21 2.16 -15.50
CA GLY A 283 -13.70 2.72 -16.76
C GLY A 283 -12.68 2.78 -17.89
N MET A 284 -11.42 2.38 -17.65
CA MET A 284 -10.37 2.26 -18.66
C MET A 284 -10.43 0.88 -19.33
N SER A 285 -10.08 0.79 -20.61
CA SER A 285 -9.99 -0.48 -21.33
C SER A 285 -8.58 -0.75 -21.82
N TRP A 286 -8.18 -1.99 -21.76
CA TRP A 286 -6.96 -2.52 -22.38
C TRP A 286 -7.38 -3.49 -23.48
N GLU A 287 -6.96 -3.22 -24.71
CA GLU A 287 -7.44 -3.96 -25.89
C GLU A 287 -6.41 -4.92 -26.49
N ASN A 288 -5.14 -4.79 -26.07
CA ASN A 288 -4.04 -5.56 -26.66
C ASN A 288 -3.75 -6.83 -25.86
N LYS A 289 -3.82 -7.99 -26.52
CA LYS A 289 -3.47 -9.26 -25.89
C LYS A 289 -1.99 -9.30 -25.50
N GLU A 290 -1.74 -9.79 -24.28
CA GLU A 290 -0.41 -10.02 -23.75
C GLU A 290 0.56 -8.86 -24.05
N PHE A 291 0.07 -7.62 -23.89
CA PHE A 291 0.90 -6.42 -24.05
C PHE A 291 1.64 -6.41 -25.41
N ASP A 292 0.91 -6.65 -26.50
CA ASP A 292 1.45 -6.75 -27.88
C ASP A 292 2.53 -7.83 -28.00
N SER A 293 2.30 -8.99 -27.42
CA SER A 293 3.23 -10.13 -27.42
C SER A 293 4.57 -9.81 -26.73
N SER A 294 4.55 -8.99 -25.71
CA SER A 294 5.71 -8.72 -24.87
C SER A 294 5.76 -9.72 -23.71
N ASN A 295 6.98 -10.04 -23.25
CA ASN A 295 7.14 -10.77 -22.00
C ASN A 295 6.51 -10.00 -20.86
N TRP A 296 5.82 -10.69 -19.95
CA TRP A 296 5.15 -10.02 -18.84
C TRP A 296 5.14 -10.84 -17.55
N ILE A 297 4.95 -10.13 -16.42
CA ILE A 297 4.90 -10.67 -15.07
C ILE A 297 3.49 -10.47 -14.53
N PHE A 298 2.89 -11.54 -13.97
CA PHE A 298 1.62 -11.52 -13.28
C PHE A 298 1.79 -10.89 -11.90
N GLY A 299 1.39 -9.64 -11.73
CA GLY A 299 1.48 -8.92 -10.46
C GLY A 299 0.25 -9.15 -9.57
N ILE A 300 0.49 -9.30 -8.27
CA ILE A 300 -0.53 -9.39 -7.23
C ILE A 300 -0.46 -8.13 -6.37
N LEU A 301 -1.41 -7.21 -6.58
CA LEU A 301 -1.54 -5.97 -5.86
C LEU A 301 -2.73 -6.07 -4.89
N ASN A 302 -2.45 -6.39 -3.64
CA ASN A 302 -3.49 -6.65 -2.64
C ASN A 302 -3.61 -5.56 -1.56
N ASN A 303 -2.66 -4.64 -1.48
CA ASN A 303 -2.70 -3.51 -0.56
C ASN A 303 -2.41 -2.20 -1.28
N PHE A 304 -3.14 -1.15 -0.95
CA PHE A 304 -3.05 0.20 -1.48
C PHE A 304 -2.70 1.16 -0.34
N GLY A 305 -1.56 1.82 -0.42
CA GLY A 305 -1.13 2.86 0.51
C GLY A 305 -0.89 2.43 1.97
N GLY A 306 -0.95 1.14 2.28
CA GLY A 306 -0.92 0.66 3.68
C GLY A 306 -2.30 0.65 4.33
N ARG A 307 -3.38 0.61 3.52
CA ARG A 307 -4.76 0.56 4.00
C ARG A 307 -4.97 -0.60 4.97
N GLY A 308 -5.49 -0.28 6.16
CA GLY A 308 -5.88 -1.27 7.16
C GLY A 308 -7.12 -2.05 6.76
N GLY A 309 -7.39 -3.13 7.49
CA GLY A 309 -8.52 -4.00 7.26
C GLY A 309 -8.19 -5.30 6.51
N LEU A 310 -8.97 -6.34 6.83
CA LEU A 310 -8.85 -7.66 6.21
C LEU A 310 -9.43 -7.63 4.79
N TYR A 311 -8.66 -8.14 3.83
CA TYR A 311 -9.06 -8.07 2.42
C TYR A 311 -8.31 -9.07 1.55
N GLY A 312 -8.97 -9.59 0.52
CA GLY A 312 -8.31 -10.39 -0.51
C GLY A 312 -9.28 -10.99 -1.52
N HIS A 313 -8.67 -11.56 -2.56
CA HIS A 313 -9.35 -12.26 -3.64
C HIS A 313 -8.73 -13.68 -3.82
N ALA A 314 -8.54 -14.42 -2.72
CA ALA A 314 -7.72 -15.61 -2.71
C ALA A 314 -8.09 -16.62 -3.81
N ARG A 315 -9.35 -17.08 -3.83
CA ARG A 315 -9.82 -18.06 -4.83
C ARG A 315 -9.75 -17.52 -6.25
N HIS A 316 -10.06 -16.24 -6.43
CA HIS A 316 -10.00 -15.59 -7.74
C HIS A 316 -8.56 -15.46 -8.23
N THR A 317 -7.64 -15.03 -7.37
CA THR A 317 -6.20 -14.93 -7.69
C THR A 317 -5.61 -16.28 -8.13
N ILE A 318 -5.93 -17.35 -7.42
CA ILE A 318 -5.52 -18.71 -7.79
C ILE A 318 -6.01 -19.06 -9.21
N ASN A 319 -7.29 -18.84 -9.48
CA ASN A 319 -7.91 -19.20 -10.76
C ASN A 319 -7.30 -18.38 -11.92
N GLU A 320 -7.18 -17.07 -11.76
CA GLU A 320 -6.64 -16.19 -12.81
C GLU A 320 -5.16 -16.44 -13.09
N PHE A 321 -4.38 -16.74 -12.05
CA PHE A 321 -2.97 -17.07 -12.24
C PHE A 321 -2.79 -18.37 -13.03
N TYR A 322 -3.49 -19.45 -12.67
CA TYR A 322 -3.38 -20.71 -13.40
C TYR A 322 -3.99 -20.61 -14.80
N GLU A 323 -5.07 -19.85 -14.98
CA GLU A 323 -5.58 -19.57 -16.32
C GLU A 323 -4.55 -18.85 -17.20
N ALA A 324 -3.83 -17.87 -16.62
CA ALA A 324 -2.73 -17.21 -17.33
C ALA A 324 -1.57 -18.16 -17.61
N LYS A 325 -1.17 -18.97 -16.61
CA LYS A 325 -0.09 -19.96 -16.76
C LYS A 325 -0.37 -20.98 -17.85
N ASP A 326 -1.62 -21.43 -17.99
CA ASP A 326 -2.03 -22.45 -18.97
C ASP A 326 -2.25 -21.89 -20.39
N ASN A 327 -2.61 -20.62 -20.53
CA ASN A 327 -3.08 -20.06 -21.81
C ASN A 327 -2.25 -18.90 -22.35
N ALA A 328 -1.46 -18.20 -21.54
CA ALA A 328 -0.64 -17.09 -21.99
C ALA A 328 0.69 -17.60 -22.59
N GLN A 329 1.07 -17.05 -23.72
CA GLN A 329 2.30 -17.43 -24.42
C GLN A 329 3.55 -16.68 -23.89
N PHE A 330 3.35 -15.45 -23.39
CA PHE A 330 4.43 -14.54 -23.02
C PHE A 330 4.52 -14.27 -21.52
N LEU A 331 3.79 -15.04 -20.71
CA LEU A 331 3.94 -15.00 -19.25
C LEU A 331 5.31 -15.57 -18.85
N VAL A 332 6.15 -14.74 -18.23
CA VAL A 332 7.52 -15.14 -17.83
C VAL A 332 7.75 -15.06 -16.32
N GLY A 333 6.79 -14.52 -15.56
CA GLY A 333 6.98 -14.31 -14.12
C GLY A 333 5.69 -14.12 -13.35
N ILE A 334 5.86 -14.15 -12.02
CA ILE A 334 4.88 -13.75 -11.02
C ILE A 334 5.51 -12.70 -10.11
N GLY A 335 4.73 -11.76 -9.59
CA GLY A 335 5.22 -10.67 -8.76
C GLY A 335 4.30 -10.34 -7.59
N HIS A 336 4.91 -9.92 -6.49
CA HIS A 336 4.26 -9.27 -5.38
C HIS A 336 4.42 -7.75 -5.53
N THR A 337 3.31 -7.06 -5.79
CA THR A 337 3.30 -5.67 -6.27
C THR A 337 2.44 -4.74 -5.41
N SER A 338 2.18 -5.11 -4.14
CA SER A 338 1.43 -4.29 -3.19
C SER A 338 2.12 -2.93 -2.94
N GLU A 339 1.32 -1.90 -2.72
CA GLU A 339 1.81 -0.54 -2.46
C GLU A 339 2.41 -0.36 -1.06
N ALA A 340 2.17 -1.31 -0.18
CA ALA A 340 2.78 -1.36 1.15
C ALA A 340 3.08 -2.80 1.54
N VAL A 341 4.05 -2.98 2.42
CA VAL A 341 4.63 -4.26 2.81
C VAL A 341 4.17 -4.65 4.21
N GLY A 342 3.85 -5.96 4.41
CA GLY A 342 3.52 -6.50 5.72
C GLY A 342 2.10 -6.22 6.21
N TYR A 343 1.16 -5.98 5.31
CA TYR A 343 -0.24 -5.69 5.65
C TYR A 343 -1.21 -6.86 5.41
N ASN A 344 -0.77 -7.96 4.80
CA ASN A 344 -1.67 -9.08 4.49
C ASN A 344 -0.90 -10.40 4.37
N ASP A 345 -0.53 -10.96 5.50
CA ASP A 345 0.28 -12.18 5.59
C ASP A 345 -0.31 -13.37 4.83
N PHE A 346 -1.63 -13.51 4.82
CA PHE A 346 -2.30 -14.62 4.13
C PHE A 346 -2.15 -14.54 2.60
N ILE A 347 -2.34 -13.36 2.03
CA ILE A 347 -2.21 -13.17 0.58
C ILE A 347 -0.72 -13.17 0.17
N ASP A 348 0.16 -12.65 1.00
CA ASP A 348 1.61 -12.72 0.79
C ASP A 348 2.08 -14.20 0.74
N GLU A 349 1.61 -15.04 1.67
CA GLU A 349 1.89 -16.48 1.67
C GLU A 349 1.30 -17.18 0.44
N LEU A 350 0.06 -16.84 0.08
CA LEU A 350 -0.58 -17.37 -1.13
C LEU A 350 0.22 -17.01 -2.39
N ALA A 351 0.69 -15.77 -2.51
CA ALA A 351 1.50 -15.33 -3.64
C ALA A 351 2.80 -16.12 -3.76
N THR A 352 3.44 -16.45 -2.64
CA THR A 352 4.65 -17.29 -2.64
C THR A 352 4.34 -18.75 -2.95
N GLU A 353 3.21 -19.28 -2.49
CA GLU A 353 2.78 -20.64 -2.80
C GLU A 353 2.53 -20.83 -4.30
N LEU A 354 1.96 -19.83 -4.99
CA LEU A 354 1.76 -19.83 -6.45
C LEU A 354 3.08 -19.98 -7.24
N ILE A 355 4.20 -19.56 -6.68
CA ILE A 355 5.53 -19.74 -7.29
C ILE A 355 5.88 -21.23 -7.40
N PHE A 356 5.58 -22.01 -6.37
CA PHE A 356 6.10 -23.35 -6.20
C PHE A 356 5.10 -24.47 -6.58
N GLN A 357 3.80 -24.16 -6.67
CA GLN A 357 2.80 -25.19 -6.93
C GLN A 357 2.31 -25.16 -8.38
N ASP A 358 2.13 -26.35 -8.96
CA ASP A 358 1.52 -26.49 -10.27
C ASP A 358 -0.01 -26.34 -10.20
N LYS A 359 -0.57 -26.61 -9.03
CA LYS A 359 -1.96 -26.38 -8.68
C LYS A 359 -2.09 -26.27 -7.16
N ILE A 360 -2.79 -25.25 -6.68
CA ILE A 360 -3.12 -25.12 -5.26
C ILE A 360 -4.47 -25.75 -4.99
N ASP A 361 -4.49 -26.68 -4.04
CA ASP A 361 -5.71 -27.05 -3.32
C ASP A 361 -5.89 -26.06 -2.16
N ILE A 362 -6.90 -25.22 -2.24
CA ILE A 362 -7.12 -24.15 -1.26
C ILE A 362 -7.39 -24.70 0.14
N ASP A 363 -8.02 -25.88 0.25
CA ASP A 363 -8.35 -26.46 1.52
C ASP A 363 -7.09 -27.03 2.20
N GLU A 364 -6.23 -27.69 1.44
CA GLU A 364 -4.93 -28.15 1.92
C GLU A 364 -4.04 -26.94 2.31
N PHE A 365 -4.02 -25.90 1.48
CA PHE A 365 -3.26 -24.69 1.75
C PHE A 365 -3.71 -24.01 3.04
N VAL A 366 -5.02 -23.80 3.24
CA VAL A 366 -5.56 -23.18 4.47
C VAL A 366 -5.23 -24.00 5.70
N ASN A 367 -5.43 -25.33 5.65
CA ASN A 367 -5.08 -26.20 6.78
C ASN A 367 -3.60 -26.08 7.17
N ARG A 368 -2.71 -26.08 6.17
CA ARG A 368 -1.27 -25.94 6.38
C ARG A 368 -0.92 -24.54 6.89
N TYR A 369 -1.48 -23.49 6.31
CA TYR A 369 -1.27 -22.10 6.71
C TYR A 369 -1.65 -21.88 8.18
N VAL A 370 -2.88 -22.26 8.57
CA VAL A 370 -3.38 -22.10 9.94
C VAL A 370 -2.53 -22.91 10.94
N THR A 371 -2.20 -24.16 10.60
CA THR A 371 -1.39 -25.01 11.48
C THR A 371 0.02 -24.44 11.69
N ASN A 372 0.66 -23.98 10.63
CA ASN A 372 2.02 -23.42 10.70
C ASN A 372 2.03 -22.08 11.43
N ARG A 373 1.07 -21.22 11.12
CA ARG A 373 0.97 -19.87 11.69
C ARG A 373 0.77 -19.90 13.20
N TYR A 374 -0.07 -20.77 13.70
CA TYR A 374 -0.37 -20.83 15.13
C TYR A 374 0.43 -21.89 15.89
N GLY A 375 1.30 -22.65 15.19
CA GLY A 375 2.20 -23.62 15.80
C GLY A 375 1.52 -24.90 16.27
N GLY A 376 0.32 -25.20 15.74
CA GLY A 376 -0.43 -26.42 16.02
C GLY A 376 -1.78 -26.43 15.32
N TYR A 377 -2.28 -27.64 15.05
CA TYR A 377 -3.60 -27.82 14.42
C TYR A 377 -4.74 -27.54 15.42
N SER A 378 -5.76 -26.85 14.97
CA SER A 378 -6.98 -26.58 15.71
C SER A 378 -8.17 -26.54 14.76
N ASP A 379 -9.13 -27.47 14.92
CA ASP A 379 -10.37 -27.48 14.12
C ASP A 379 -11.11 -26.15 14.18
N LYS A 380 -11.13 -25.48 15.33
CA LYS A 380 -11.79 -24.19 15.51
C LYS A 380 -11.11 -23.07 14.76
N LEU A 381 -9.76 -23.01 14.77
CA LEU A 381 -9.03 -21.98 14.03
C LEU A 381 -9.15 -22.20 12.53
N VAL A 382 -9.16 -23.43 12.07
CA VAL A 382 -9.43 -23.78 10.68
C VAL A 382 -10.86 -23.39 10.29
N GLU A 383 -11.87 -23.72 11.09
CA GLU A 383 -13.26 -23.31 10.86
C GLU A 383 -13.40 -21.78 10.80
N GLY A 384 -12.82 -21.07 11.77
CA GLY A 384 -12.83 -19.63 11.80
C GLY A 384 -12.12 -19.01 10.58
N PHE A 385 -11.01 -19.60 10.13
CA PHE A 385 -10.28 -19.12 8.96
C PHE A 385 -11.09 -19.32 7.66
N TYR A 386 -11.82 -20.42 7.51
CA TYR A 386 -12.73 -20.59 6.37
C TYR A 386 -13.81 -19.51 6.33
N MET A 387 -14.27 -19.03 7.49
CA MET A 387 -15.20 -17.90 7.53
C MET A 387 -14.55 -16.61 7.04
N LEU A 388 -13.25 -16.38 7.32
CA LEU A 388 -12.48 -15.26 6.76
C LEU A 388 -12.28 -15.44 5.25
N LEU A 389 -11.93 -16.66 4.82
CA LEU A 389 -11.73 -16.99 3.41
C LEU A 389 -12.99 -16.75 2.58
N ASP A 390 -14.16 -17.06 3.13
CA ASP A 390 -15.45 -16.91 2.44
C ASP A 390 -16.08 -15.50 2.60
N THR A 391 -15.44 -14.62 3.34
CA THR A 391 -15.87 -13.21 3.54
C THR A 391 -14.80 -12.25 3.06
N VAL A 392 -13.93 -11.78 3.94
CA VAL A 392 -12.95 -10.71 3.68
C VAL A 392 -11.91 -11.09 2.63
N TYR A 393 -11.58 -12.37 2.48
CA TYR A 393 -10.65 -12.88 1.47
C TYR A 393 -11.33 -13.39 0.19
N ASN A 394 -12.64 -13.15 0.03
CA ASN A 394 -13.42 -13.52 -1.14
C ASN A 394 -14.10 -12.30 -1.80
N ALA A 395 -13.45 -11.15 -1.78
CA ALA A 395 -13.95 -9.98 -2.50
C ALA A 395 -14.12 -10.31 -3.99
N THR A 396 -15.11 -9.71 -4.65
CA THR A 396 -15.43 -9.98 -6.06
C THR A 396 -15.03 -8.80 -6.94
N THR A 397 -14.82 -9.06 -8.23
CA THR A 397 -14.54 -8.01 -9.22
C THR A 397 -15.70 -7.04 -9.43
N GLU A 398 -16.93 -7.46 -9.12
CA GLU A 398 -18.13 -6.61 -9.25
C GLU A 398 -18.20 -5.54 -8.17
N THR A 399 -17.61 -5.81 -7.03
CA THR A 399 -17.56 -4.91 -5.86
C THR A 399 -16.16 -4.34 -5.64
N TYR A 400 -15.35 -4.31 -6.70
CA TYR A 400 -13.97 -3.88 -6.62
C TYR A 400 -13.87 -2.38 -6.25
N HIS A 401 -13.09 -2.15 -5.23
CA HIS A 401 -12.50 -0.87 -4.87
C HIS A 401 -11.00 -1.07 -4.70
N GLU A 402 -10.21 -0.01 -4.68
CA GLU A 402 -8.79 -0.13 -4.41
C GLU A 402 -8.57 -0.63 -2.96
N GLY A 403 -8.28 -1.92 -2.81
CA GLY A 403 -7.99 -2.59 -1.55
C GLY A 403 -9.20 -2.88 -0.66
N ALA A 404 -8.96 -2.97 0.64
CA ALA A 404 -9.98 -3.18 1.65
C ALA A 404 -11.05 -2.08 1.63
N SER A 405 -12.27 -2.41 2.04
CA SER A 405 -13.28 -1.39 2.32
C SER A 405 -12.73 -0.37 3.31
N GLU A 406 -12.86 0.92 3.00
CA GLU A 406 -12.39 1.98 3.87
C GLU A 406 -13.18 2.03 5.18
N SER A 407 -12.51 2.32 6.26
CA SER A 407 -13.15 2.47 7.56
C SER A 407 -13.99 3.75 7.61
N ILE A 408 -15.26 3.65 8.03
CA ILE A 408 -16.08 4.82 8.35
C ILE A 408 -15.43 5.69 9.46
N ILE A 409 -14.66 5.07 10.36
CA ILE A 409 -13.98 5.76 11.45
C ILE A 409 -12.92 6.71 10.89
N ASN A 410 -12.18 6.27 9.86
CA ASN A 410 -11.08 7.03 9.26
C ASN A 410 -11.59 8.13 8.32
N ALA A 411 -12.85 8.02 7.87
CA ALA A 411 -13.43 8.99 6.96
C ALA A 411 -13.59 10.37 7.60
N ARG A 412 -13.54 11.41 6.77
CA ARG A 412 -13.91 12.76 7.23
C ARG A 412 -15.38 12.82 7.56
N PRO A 413 -15.73 13.34 8.75
CA PRO A 413 -17.10 13.35 9.23
C PRO A 413 -18.06 14.09 8.29
N SER A 414 -19.19 13.43 7.97
CA SER A 414 -20.31 13.98 7.22
C SER A 414 -21.52 13.07 7.45
N MET A 415 -22.73 13.54 7.24
CA MET A 415 -23.93 12.69 7.19
C MET A 415 -24.09 11.93 5.88
N ASN A 416 -23.20 12.14 4.91
CA ASN A 416 -23.21 11.51 3.59
C ASN A 416 -21.86 10.93 3.20
N VAL A 417 -21.18 10.27 4.15
CA VAL A 417 -19.90 9.60 3.87
C VAL A 417 -20.11 8.43 2.93
N THR A 418 -19.33 8.36 1.87
CA THR A 418 -19.27 7.22 0.94
C THR A 418 -17.88 6.61 0.84
N SER A 419 -16.86 7.37 1.22
CA SER A 419 -15.46 6.96 1.18
C SER A 419 -14.61 7.84 2.10
N SER A 420 -13.41 7.39 2.46
CA SER A 420 -12.38 8.22 3.11
C SER A 420 -11.58 8.98 2.06
N SER A 421 -11.11 8.28 1.03
CA SER A 421 -10.40 8.82 -0.12
C SER A 421 -11.26 8.83 -1.39
N LYS A 422 -10.73 9.37 -2.48
CA LYS A 422 -11.43 9.39 -3.78
C LYS A 422 -11.56 8.00 -4.42
N TRP A 423 -10.63 7.10 -4.13
CA TRP A 423 -10.51 5.78 -4.78
C TRP A 423 -11.00 4.62 -3.93
N GLY A 424 -11.53 4.90 -2.76
CA GLY A 424 -12.06 3.89 -1.86
C GLY A 424 -13.58 3.91 -1.73
N SER A 425 -14.08 3.07 -0.85
CA SER A 425 -15.48 3.01 -0.44
C SER A 425 -15.61 2.43 0.96
N ILE A 426 -16.51 3.00 1.77
CA ILE A 426 -16.87 2.42 3.07
C ILE A 426 -17.81 1.22 2.96
N HIS A 427 -18.22 0.86 1.74
CA HIS A 427 -19.19 -0.21 1.52
C HIS A 427 -18.59 -1.58 1.74
N LYS A 428 -19.22 -2.38 2.59
CA LYS A 428 -18.82 -3.76 2.85
C LYS A 428 -19.30 -4.66 1.70
N ASN A 429 -18.42 -5.49 1.17
CA ASN A 429 -18.70 -6.45 0.09
C ASN A 429 -18.85 -7.90 0.59
N TYR A 430 -19.07 -8.09 1.89
CA TYR A 430 -19.23 -9.38 2.54
C TYR A 430 -20.27 -9.32 3.67
N ASN A 431 -20.67 -10.51 4.16
CA ASN A 431 -21.62 -10.62 5.27
C ASN A 431 -20.91 -10.45 6.63
N SER A 432 -21.18 -9.35 7.32
CA SER A 432 -20.62 -9.03 8.64
C SER A 432 -20.94 -10.07 9.71
N ASP A 433 -22.10 -10.73 9.65
CA ASP A 433 -22.51 -11.75 10.61
C ASP A 433 -21.57 -12.96 10.63
N ILE A 434 -20.99 -13.32 9.47
CA ILE A 434 -20.04 -14.41 9.37
C ILE A 434 -18.72 -14.02 10.01
N LEU A 435 -18.27 -12.78 9.82
CA LEU A 435 -17.03 -12.28 10.43
C LEU A 435 -17.14 -12.21 11.96
N GLU A 436 -18.30 -11.82 12.51
CA GLU A 436 -18.54 -11.83 13.96
C GLU A 436 -18.53 -13.25 14.54
N LYS A 437 -19.02 -14.23 13.79
CA LYS A 437 -18.91 -15.65 14.16
C LYS A 437 -17.45 -16.11 14.14
N ALA A 438 -16.68 -15.71 13.12
CA ALA A 438 -15.25 -15.99 13.05
C ALA A 438 -14.54 -15.45 14.29
N LEU A 439 -14.80 -14.18 14.68
CA LEU A 439 -14.26 -13.59 15.91
C LEU A 439 -14.60 -14.45 17.14
N SER A 440 -15.86 -14.87 17.29
CA SER A 440 -16.29 -15.66 18.43
C SER A 440 -15.59 -17.03 18.48
N ILE A 441 -15.38 -17.66 17.33
CA ILE A 441 -14.67 -18.94 17.23
C ILE A 441 -13.18 -18.75 17.59
N TYR A 442 -12.51 -17.76 16.99
CA TYR A 442 -11.11 -17.43 17.34
C TYR A 442 -10.98 -17.16 18.85
N PHE A 443 -11.84 -16.32 19.40
CA PHE A 443 -11.80 -15.99 20.83
C PHE A 443 -12.05 -17.21 21.73
N SER A 444 -12.83 -18.23 21.30
CA SER A 444 -13.12 -19.41 22.09
C SER A 444 -11.88 -20.25 22.44
N VAL A 445 -10.78 -20.08 21.73
CA VAL A 445 -9.50 -20.75 21.98
C VAL A 445 -8.42 -19.81 22.52
N TYR A 446 -8.82 -18.61 22.99
CA TYR A 446 -7.89 -17.57 23.47
C TYR A 446 -6.89 -18.10 24.50
N ASP A 447 -7.36 -18.82 25.53
CA ASP A 447 -6.48 -19.29 26.60
C ASP A 447 -5.47 -20.35 26.14
N GLU A 448 -5.74 -21.04 25.03
CA GLU A 448 -4.84 -22.03 24.42
C GLU A 448 -3.74 -21.36 23.61
N PHE A 449 -4.08 -20.28 22.83
CA PHE A 449 -3.18 -19.64 21.88
C PHE A 449 -2.66 -18.25 22.29
N LYS A 450 -3.03 -17.72 23.46
CA LYS A 450 -2.70 -16.35 23.89
C LYS A 450 -1.20 -16.01 23.97
N TYR A 451 -0.32 -17.00 23.93
CA TYR A 451 1.14 -16.81 23.88
C TYR A 451 1.70 -16.91 22.47
N ASN A 452 0.86 -17.18 21.46
CA ASN A 452 1.25 -17.12 20.06
C ASN A 452 1.00 -15.71 19.52
N GLU A 453 2.07 -15.03 19.15
CA GLU A 453 2.02 -13.63 18.68
C GLU A 453 1.16 -13.48 17.42
N PHE A 454 1.25 -14.42 16.48
CA PHE A 454 0.48 -14.36 15.23
C PHE A 454 -1.02 -14.54 15.46
N TYR A 455 -1.38 -15.45 16.36
CA TYR A 455 -2.76 -15.62 16.77
C TYR A 455 -3.31 -14.32 17.42
N ILE A 456 -2.53 -13.68 18.29
CA ILE A 456 -2.92 -12.42 18.92
C ILE A 456 -3.07 -11.31 17.89
N ASN A 457 -2.15 -11.20 16.92
CA ASN A 457 -2.22 -10.20 15.87
C ASN A 457 -3.47 -10.41 14.99
N ASP A 458 -3.74 -11.66 14.55
CA ASP A 458 -4.93 -11.96 13.77
C ASP A 458 -6.23 -11.69 14.55
N LEU A 459 -6.23 -12.01 15.83
CA LEU A 459 -7.39 -11.74 16.70
C LEU A 459 -7.63 -10.23 16.88
N ILE A 460 -6.57 -9.42 16.94
CA ILE A 460 -6.64 -7.95 16.95
C ILE A 460 -7.24 -7.45 15.64
N ASP A 461 -6.74 -7.93 14.50
CA ASP A 461 -7.19 -7.48 13.18
C ASP A 461 -8.65 -7.87 12.90
N ILE A 462 -9.06 -9.10 13.28
CA ILE A 462 -10.47 -9.54 13.18
C ILE A 462 -11.37 -8.68 14.08
N SER A 463 -10.93 -8.40 15.32
CA SER A 463 -11.69 -7.56 16.25
C SER A 463 -11.83 -6.13 15.75
N SER A 464 -10.75 -5.55 15.21
CA SER A 464 -10.74 -4.23 14.59
C SER A 464 -11.72 -4.16 13.42
N GLN A 465 -11.74 -5.16 12.54
CA GLN A 465 -12.66 -5.22 11.40
C GLN A 465 -14.12 -5.33 11.85
N VAL A 466 -14.40 -6.10 12.91
CA VAL A 466 -15.77 -6.19 13.50
C VAL A 466 -16.19 -4.84 14.06
N ILE A 467 -15.30 -4.10 14.74
CA ILE A 467 -15.60 -2.76 15.25
C ILE A 467 -15.90 -1.79 14.11
N VAL A 468 -15.13 -1.81 13.02
CA VAL A 468 -15.40 -0.97 11.84
C VAL A 468 -16.78 -1.27 11.27
N ASN A 469 -17.16 -2.56 11.17
CA ASN A 469 -18.49 -2.96 10.69
C ASN A 469 -19.61 -2.46 11.60
N LEU A 470 -19.45 -2.59 12.92
CA LEU A 470 -20.39 -2.07 13.92
C LEU A 470 -20.51 -0.55 13.86
N SER A 471 -19.38 0.15 13.70
CA SER A 471 -19.35 1.59 13.57
C SER A 471 -20.10 2.08 12.33
N TYR A 472 -19.99 1.37 11.22
CA TYR A 472 -20.78 1.63 10.01
C TYR A 472 -22.29 1.46 10.29
N ASP A 473 -22.69 0.41 10.98
CA ASP A 473 -24.09 0.17 11.31
C ASP A 473 -24.66 1.23 12.28
N TYR A 474 -23.85 1.71 13.23
CA TYR A 474 -24.22 2.84 14.09
C TYR A 474 -24.25 4.16 13.34
N TYR A 475 -23.37 4.37 12.38
CA TYR A 475 -23.40 5.55 11.52
C TYR A 475 -24.70 5.62 10.69
N GLU A 476 -25.16 4.51 10.15
CA GLU A 476 -26.46 4.46 9.44
C GLU A 476 -27.64 4.77 10.37
N ASP A 477 -27.61 4.28 11.63
CA ASP A 477 -28.62 4.67 12.63
C ASP A 477 -28.53 6.18 12.96
N ILE A 478 -27.33 6.75 13.10
CA ILE A 478 -27.10 8.19 13.32
C ILE A 478 -27.70 9.01 12.19
N LYS A 479 -27.47 8.65 10.93
CA LYS A 479 -28.07 9.33 9.77
C LYS A 479 -29.58 9.37 9.87
N LYS A 480 -30.19 8.22 10.15
CA LYS A 480 -31.65 8.10 10.25
C LYS A 480 -32.22 9.00 11.35
N VAL A 481 -31.69 8.95 12.56
CA VAL A 481 -32.21 9.79 13.67
C VAL A 481 -31.93 11.26 13.45
N TYR A 482 -30.87 11.62 12.76
CA TYR A 482 -30.58 13.00 12.35
C TYR A 482 -31.62 13.52 11.32
N GLU A 483 -31.96 12.72 10.30
CA GLU A 483 -33.03 13.05 9.33
C GLU A 483 -34.39 13.18 10.00
N GLU A 484 -34.65 12.39 11.05
CA GLU A 484 -35.86 12.44 11.86
C GLU A 484 -35.85 13.61 12.89
N ASN A 485 -34.77 14.39 12.99
CA ASN A 485 -34.55 15.42 14.01
C ASN A 485 -34.65 14.92 15.46
N ASN A 486 -34.30 13.64 15.70
CA ASN A 486 -34.31 13.03 17.03
C ASN A 486 -32.95 13.21 17.72
N PHE A 487 -32.68 14.42 18.23
CA PHE A 487 -31.40 14.78 18.80
C PHE A 487 -31.09 14.09 20.13
N GLU A 488 -32.11 13.66 20.89
CA GLU A 488 -31.87 12.89 22.12
C GLU A 488 -31.31 11.50 21.84
N GLU A 489 -31.81 10.81 20.82
CA GLU A 489 -31.28 9.53 20.40
C GLU A 489 -29.93 9.69 19.69
N LEU A 490 -29.75 10.79 18.94
CA LEU A 490 -28.47 11.14 18.31
C LEU A 490 -27.34 11.23 19.33
N LYS A 491 -27.57 11.85 20.53
CA LYS A 491 -26.58 11.90 21.61
C LYS A 491 -26.15 10.52 22.07
N ILE A 492 -27.10 9.61 22.23
CA ILE A 492 -26.82 8.22 22.68
C ILE A 492 -26.01 7.46 21.61
N LEU A 493 -26.42 7.57 20.35
CA LEU A 493 -25.73 6.89 19.24
C LEU A 493 -24.34 7.46 18.97
N LYS A 494 -24.17 8.79 19.06
CA LYS A 494 -22.88 9.47 19.02
C LYS A 494 -21.93 8.91 20.07
N ASP A 495 -22.38 8.84 21.34
CA ASP A 495 -21.53 8.36 22.43
C ASP A 495 -21.12 6.89 22.20
N LYS A 496 -22.01 6.08 21.64
CA LYS A 496 -21.70 4.69 21.26
C LYS A 496 -20.71 4.60 20.09
N PHE A 497 -20.87 5.44 19.08
CA PHE A 497 -19.94 5.51 17.94
C PHE A 497 -18.53 5.92 18.41
N LEU A 498 -18.42 6.97 19.22
CA LEU A 498 -17.14 7.43 19.78
C LEU A 498 -16.51 6.38 20.71
N TYR A 499 -17.32 5.65 21.47
CA TYR A 499 -16.86 4.53 22.28
C TYR A 499 -16.23 3.43 21.41
N LEU A 500 -16.84 3.09 20.26
CA LEU A 500 -16.29 2.08 19.33
C LEU A 500 -14.95 2.52 18.75
N ILE A 501 -14.78 3.79 18.39
CA ILE A 501 -13.49 4.33 17.94
C ILE A 501 -12.42 4.14 19.02
N ASN A 502 -12.74 4.47 20.26
CA ASN A 502 -11.80 4.32 21.37
C ASN A 502 -11.51 2.83 21.67
N LEU A 503 -12.51 1.95 21.57
CA LEU A 503 -12.34 0.50 21.73
C LEU A 503 -11.40 -0.07 20.68
N GLN A 504 -11.54 0.33 19.41
CA GLN A 504 -10.63 -0.06 18.31
C GLN A 504 -9.20 0.36 18.61
N ALA A 505 -8.97 1.64 18.94
CA ALA A 505 -7.65 2.15 19.27
C ALA A 505 -6.99 1.37 20.44
N ASN A 506 -7.76 1.06 21.48
CA ASN A 506 -7.26 0.28 22.60
C ASN A 506 -6.88 -1.15 22.22
N ILE A 507 -7.64 -1.82 21.37
CA ILE A 507 -7.32 -3.17 20.88
C ILE A 507 -6.06 -3.13 20.02
N LEU A 508 -5.99 -2.22 19.05
CA LEU A 508 -4.84 -2.07 18.16
C LEU A 508 -3.55 -1.75 18.92
N SER A 509 -3.65 -1.05 20.06
CA SER A 509 -2.48 -0.71 20.89
C SER A 509 -1.76 -1.91 21.53
N TYR A 510 -2.31 -3.12 21.38
CA TYR A 510 -1.67 -4.37 21.76
C TYR A 510 -0.76 -4.96 20.70
N ASN A 511 -0.74 -4.36 19.49
CA ASN A 511 0.16 -4.74 18.39
C ASN A 511 1.12 -3.59 18.09
N ASP A 512 2.41 -3.78 18.35
CA ASP A 512 3.44 -2.75 18.12
C ASP A 512 3.56 -2.32 16.65
N ASN A 513 3.15 -3.16 15.71
CA ASN A 513 3.13 -2.80 14.29
C ASN A 513 1.98 -1.83 13.93
N LYS A 514 1.04 -1.63 14.84
CA LYS A 514 -0.05 -0.66 14.72
C LYS A 514 0.27 0.66 15.45
N SER A 515 1.55 0.97 15.67
CA SER A 515 2.02 2.19 16.33
C SER A 515 2.70 3.14 15.35
N LEU A 516 2.11 4.32 15.15
CA LEU A 516 2.74 5.40 14.39
C LEU A 516 3.89 6.04 15.20
N SER A 517 3.75 6.13 16.51
CA SER A 517 4.82 6.61 17.41
C SER A 517 6.09 5.81 17.24
N LYS A 518 5.98 4.48 17.14
CA LYS A 518 7.15 3.62 16.92
C LYS A 518 7.85 3.96 15.61
N MET A 519 7.10 4.08 14.50
CA MET A 519 7.66 4.44 13.19
C MET A 519 8.32 5.81 13.19
N ILE A 520 7.78 6.77 13.95
CA ILE A 520 8.33 8.12 14.06
C ILE A 520 9.60 8.11 14.93
N ASN A 521 9.61 7.35 16.02
CA ASN A 521 10.80 7.19 16.86
C ASN A 521 11.95 6.46 16.13
N ASP A 522 11.63 5.62 15.14
CA ASP A 522 12.65 4.99 14.30
C ASP A 522 13.40 6.02 13.43
N ILE A 523 12.79 7.18 13.10
CA ILE A 523 13.46 8.28 12.41
C ILE A 523 14.59 8.88 13.28
N GLU A 524 14.38 8.98 14.59
CA GLU A 524 15.37 9.53 15.54
C GLU A 524 16.66 8.68 15.64
N LYS A 525 16.59 7.41 15.26
CA LYS A 525 17.76 6.52 15.24
C LYS A 525 18.83 6.95 14.24
N PHE A 526 18.46 7.71 13.20
CA PHE A 526 19.42 8.21 12.21
C PHE A 526 20.32 9.33 12.75
N GLY A 527 19.90 10.04 13.79
CA GLY A 527 20.70 11.08 14.46
C GLY A 527 20.97 12.31 13.59
N TYR A 528 20.03 12.65 12.70
CA TYR A 528 20.11 13.87 11.90
C TYR A 528 19.87 15.12 12.77
N ASP A 529 20.06 16.30 12.19
CA ASP A 529 19.70 17.54 12.89
C ASP A 529 18.18 17.65 13.11
N ASP A 530 17.80 18.35 14.20
CA ASP A 530 16.41 18.45 14.65
C ASP A 530 15.46 18.94 13.53
N TYR A 531 15.91 19.89 12.69
CA TYR A 531 15.08 20.44 11.61
C TYR A 531 14.75 19.37 10.54
N PHE A 532 15.74 18.58 10.16
CA PHE A 532 15.53 17.51 9.18
C PHE A 532 14.71 16.39 9.74
N GLU A 533 14.96 15.96 11.00
CA GLU A 533 14.12 14.97 11.68
C GLU A 533 12.65 15.41 11.76
N ASP A 534 12.39 16.66 12.16
CA ASP A 534 11.03 17.21 12.21
C ASP A 534 10.37 17.22 10.82
N THR A 535 11.15 17.50 9.77
CA THR A 535 10.67 17.42 8.38
C THR A 535 10.26 15.99 8.01
N LEU A 536 11.05 14.98 8.38
CA LEU A 536 10.73 13.59 8.11
C LEU A 536 9.48 13.12 8.88
N LYS A 537 9.38 13.47 10.16
CA LYS A 537 8.23 13.18 11.03
C LYS A 537 6.95 13.85 10.49
N TYR A 538 7.05 15.13 10.12
CA TYR A 538 5.98 15.88 9.47
C TYR A 538 5.49 15.17 8.20
N ASN A 539 6.39 14.81 7.31
CA ASN A 539 6.05 14.14 6.06
C ASN A 539 5.38 12.77 6.29
N LYS A 540 5.82 12.00 7.31
CA LYS A 540 5.18 10.74 7.67
C LYS A 540 3.75 10.91 8.13
N LYS A 541 3.47 11.92 8.97
CA LYS A 541 2.10 12.24 9.39
C LYS A 541 1.26 12.75 8.20
N THR A 542 1.86 13.56 7.35
CA THR A 542 1.18 14.18 6.20
C THR A 542 0.72 13.15 5.18
N ILE A 543 1.59 12.22 4.75
CA ILE A 543 1.22 11.22 3.72
C ILE A 543 0.07 10.29 4.18
N LEU A 544 -0.08 10.12 5.51
CA LEU A 544 -1.14 9.30 6.10
C LEU A 544 -2.47 10.05 6.24
N THR A 545 -2.48 11.38 6.18
CA THR A 545 -3.64 12.24 6.48
C THR A 545 -4.02 13.13 5.30
N THR A 546 -3.40 14.30 5.18
CA THR A 546 -3.66 15.25 4.09
C THR A 546 -2.99 14.88 2.78
N TRP A 547 -2.06 13.96 2.78
CA TRP A 547 -1.13 13.53 1.75
C TRP A 547 -0.12 14.62 1.37
N TYR A 548 -0.55 15.86 1.16
CA TYR A 548 0.29 17.04 0.91
C TYR A 548 -0.49 18.32 1.25
N ASP A 549 -0.62 19.26 0.31
CA ASP A 549 -1.32 20.53 0.49
C ASP A 549 -2.85 20.42 0.33
N LYS A 550 -3.54 21.55 0.53
CA LYS A 550 -5.01 21.58 0.47
C LYS A 550 -5.58 21.18 -0.90
N LEU A 551 -4.90 21.57 -1.99
CA LEU A 551 -5.40 21.25 -3.35
C LEU A 551 -5.32 19.75 -3.61
N VAL A 552 -4.22 19.12 -3.22
CA VAL A 552 -4.02 17.67 -3.34
C VAL A 552 -4.99 16.90 -2.45
N SER A 553 -5.12 17.37 -1.21
CA SER A 553 -5.99 16.75 -0.21
C SER A 553 -7.46 16.81 -0.61
N GLU A 554 -7.96 18.01 -0.92
CA GLU A 554 -9.39 18.28 -1.09
C GLU A 554 -9.88 18.09 -2.52
N ASP A 555 -9.22 18.75 -3.48
CA ASP A 555 -9.71 18.79 -4.86
C ASP A 555 -9.41 17.48 -5.59
N ASP A 556 -8.21 16.91 -5.37
CA ASP A 556 -7.83 15.62 -5.96
C ASP A 556 -8.21 14.43 -5.09
N GLY A 557 -8.47 14.63 -3.79
CA GLY A 557 -9.02 13.63 -2.87
C GLY A 557 -8.02 12.58 -2.40
N LEU A 558 -6.71 12.91 -2.36
CA LEU A 558 -5.67 12.03 -1.81
C LEU A 558 -5.68 11.98 -0.27
N ARG A 559 -6.48 12.84 0.38
CA ARG A 559 -6.67 12.76 1.84
C ARG A 559 -7.03 11.34 2.27
N ASP A 560 -6.46 10.91 3.38
CA ASP A 560 -6.72 9.61 3.99
C ASP A 560 -6.62 8.41 3.02
N TYR A 561 -5.89 8.55 1.88
CA TYR A 561 -5.71 7.49 0.88
C TYR A 561 -5.11 6.23 1.49
N ALA A 562 -4.10 6.40 2.35
CA ALA A 562 -3.47 5.31 3.05
C ALA A 562 -4.43 4.53 3.96
N ASN A 563 -5.43 5.22 4.55
CA ASN A 563 -6.49 4.64 5.39
C ASN A 563 -5.97 3.62 6.42
N THR A 564 -4.81 3.93 7.02
CA THR A 564 -4.12 3.05 7.96
C THR A 564 -4.80 3.00 9.33
N ASP A 565 -4.66 1.89 10.01
CA ASP A 565 -5.25 1.60 11.31
C ASP A 565 -4.24 1.71 12.47
N PHE A 566 -3.39 2.75 12.48
CA PHE A 566 -2.56 3.07 13.62
C PHE A 566 -3.40 3.57 14.79
N TYR A 567 -3.14 3.02 16.00
CA TYR A 567 -4.00 3.30 17.14
C TYR A 567 -3.98 4.78 17.57
N GLU A 568 -2.87 5.50 17.35
CA GLU A 568 -2.78 6.93 17.62
C GLU A 568 -3.62 7.76 16.64
N LEU A 569 -3.64 7.39 15.35
CA LEU A 569 -4.54 8.04 14.39
C LEU A 569 -6.00 7.85 14.79
N ILE A 570 -6.37 6.60 15.09
CA ILE A 570 -7.75 6.24 15.42
C ILE A 570 -8.17 6.90 16.74
N GLY A 571 -7.37 6.74 17.80
CA GLY A 571 -7.72 7.20 19.14
C GLY A 571 -7.56 8.69 19.38
N ASN A 572 -6.79 9.39 18.54
CA ASN A 572 -6.59 10.83 18.66
C ASN A 572 -7.21 11.57 17.46
N LEU A 573 -6.65 11.45 16.24
CA LEU A 573 -7.10 12.24 15.09
C LEU A 573 -8.56 11.94 14.74
N TYR A 574 -8.88 10.69 14.44
CA TYR A 574 -10.20 10.31 13.93
C TYR A 574 -11.28 10.42 15.02
N TYR A 575 -10.96 10.05 16.26
CA TYR A 575 -11.86 10.27 17.40
C TYR A 575 -12.26 11.73 17.54
N ASN A 576 -11.29 12.66 17.52
CA ASN A 576 -11.56 14.08 17.67
C ASN A 576 -12.23 14.70 16.44
N ARG A 577 -11.94 14.22 15.21
CA ARG A 577 -12.70 14.62 14.01
C ARG A 577 -14.19 14.37 14.20
N TRP A 578 -14.58 13.14 14.53
CA TRP A 578 -15.98 12.75 14.73
C TRP A 578 -16.60 13.45 15.93
N LYS A 579 -15.89 13.54 17.04
CA LYS A 579 -16.37 14.23 18.24
C LYS A 579 -16.72 15.69 17.94
N ASN A 580 -15.80 16.43 17.33
CA ASN A 580 -16.00 17.84 17.01
C ASN A 580 -17.16 18.04 16.03
N TYR A 581 -17.26 17.19 15.02
CA TYR A 581 -18.37 17.23 14.07
C TYR A 581 -19.74 17.00 14.73
N PHE A 582 -19.86 16.00 15.58
CA PHE A 582 -21.11 15.75 16.29
C PHE A 582 -21.44 16.85 17.30
N ASP A 583 -20.44 17.38 17.98
CA ASP A 583 -20.64 18.48 18.94
C ASP A 583 -21.14 19.73 18.22
N GLU A 584 -20.62 20.03 17.01
CA GLU A 584 -21.12 21.12 16.16
C GLU A 584 -22.57 20.90 15.74
N ILE A 585 -22.94 19.71 15.26
CA ILE A 585 -24.32 19.39 14.86
C ILE A 585 -25.28 19.58 16.04
N LEU A 586 -24.90 19.12 17.25
CA LEU A 586 -25.75 19.25 18.43
C LEU A 586 -25.85 20.70 18.95
N LEU A 587 -24.88 21.56 18.63
CA LEU A 587 -24.97 23.00 18.95
C LEU A 587 -25.90 23.73 17.96
N GLN A 588 -25.96 23.32 16.70
CA GLN A 588 -26.82 23.92 15.66
C GLN A 588 -28.32 23.66 15.89
N GLU A 589 -28.70 22.70 16.75
CA GLU A 589 -30.08 22.53 17.24
C GLU A 589 -30.68 23.84 17.76
N ASN A 590 -29.84 24.82 18.17
CA ASN A 590 -30.25 26.04 18.85
C ASN A 590 -29.89 27.34 18.09
N VAL A 591 -29.31 27.32 16.88
CA VAL A 591 -28.84 28.54 16.22
C VAL A 591 -29.09 28.50 14.70
N ASP A 592 -29.52 29.63 14.17
CA ASP A 592 -29.73 29.88 12.72
C ASP A 592 -28.45 29.64 11.89
N ASN A 593 -28.59 28.99 10.75
CA ASN A 593 -27.61 28.37 9.84
C ASN A 593 -26.46 29.25 9.29
N SER A 594 -25.71 29.97 10.09
CA SER A 594 -24.62 30.85 9.63
C SER A 594 -23.24 30.60 10.28
N GLY A 595 -23.01 29.45 10.95
CA GLY A 595 -21.73 29.11 11.54
C GLY A 595 -20.68 28.64 10.51
N ASP A 596 -19.39 28.92 10.75
CA ASP A 596 -18.26 28.39 9.97
C ASP A 596 -18.34 26.86 9.94
N LYS A 597 -18.39 26.29 8.74
CA LYS A 597 -18.36 24.83 8.56
C LYS A 597 -17.05 24.29 9.14
N TYR A 598 -17.13 23.18 9.88
CA TYR A 598 -15.96 22.46 10.39
C TYR A 598 -14.93 22.21 9.27
N ASP A 599 -13.78 22.88 9.33
CA ASP A 599 -12.70 22.75 8.36
C ASP A 599 -11.79 21.58 8.74
N THR A 600 -12.13 20.39 8.24
CA THR A 600 -11.41 19.16 8.53
C THR A 600 -9.95 19.24 8.06
N TYR A 601 -9.67 19.86 6.91
CA TYR A 601 -8.29 20.01 6.43
C TYR A 601 -7.43 20.81 7.42
N ARG A 602 -7.94 21.92 7.91
CA ARG A 602 -7.22 22.73 8.89
C ARG A 602 -7.03 21.99 10.21
N PHE A 603 -8.02 21.22 10.63
CA PHE A 603 -7.93 20.38 11.81
C PHE A 603 -6.82 19.32 11.64
N ASP A 604 -6.78 18.62 10.51
CA ASP A 604 -5.77 17.62 10.20
C ASP A 604 -4.36 18.23 10.13
N LEU A 605 -4.23 19.39 9.49
CA LEU A 605 -2.96 20.10 9.39
C LEU A 605 -2.45 20.52 10.78
N ASN A 606 -3.32 21.00 11.67
CA ASN A 606 -2.95 21.31 13.04
C ASN A 606 -2.48 20.06 13.79
N TRP A 607 -3.12 18.91 13.57
CA TRP A 607 -2.71 17.64 14.18
C TRP A 607 -1.33 17.19 13.66
N VAL A 608 -1.02 17.39 12.38
CA VAL A 608 0.29 17.07 11.79
C VAL A 608 1.41 17.86 12.47
N TYR A 609 1.18 19.13 12.77
CA TYR A 609 2.17 20.02 13.42
C TYR A 609 2.22 19.89 14.95
N ASP A 610 1.25 19.21 15.57
CA ASP A 610 1.22 19.08 17.03
C ASP A 610 2.16 17.98 17.50
N ASP A 611 3.12 18.31 18.36
CA ASP A 611 4.07 17.35 18.94
C ASP A 611 3.39 16.33 19.86
N LYS A 612 2.21 16.67 20.39
CA LYS A 612 1.41 15.80 21.25
C LYS A 612 0.37 14.98 20.49
N SER A 613 0.32 15.12 19.18
CA SER A 613 -0.68 14.46 18.32
C SER A 613 -0.70 12.92 18.44
N LEU A 614 0.40 12.33 18.87
CA LEU A 614 0.56 10.89 19.04
C LEU A 614 0.32 10.41 20.49
N GLU A 615 0.01 11.31 21.42
CA GLU A 615 -0.35 10.90 22.78
C GLU A 615 -1.67 10.12 22.78
N PHE A 616 -1.65 8.93 23.33
CA PHE A 616 -2.83 8.08 23.49
C PHE A 616 -2.89 7.46 24.90
N ASN A 617 -4.02 7.64 25.57
CA ASN A 617 -4.25 7.07 26.89
C ASN A 617 -4.83 5.67 26.78
N LYS A 618 -3.98 4.65 26.91
CA LYS A 618 -4.40 3.24 26.87
C LYS A 618 -5.31 2.91 28.05
N SER A 619 -6.31 2.08 27.79
CA SER A 619 -7.16 1.49 28.82
C SER A 619 -6.35 0.54 29.73
N ASN A 620 -6.76 0.43 30.98
CA ASN A 620 -6.21 -0.55 31.93
C ASN A 620 -6.79 -1.98 31.74
N LYS A 621 -7.71 -2.18 30.80
CA LYS A 621 -8.31 -3.50 30.50
C LYS A 621 -7.32 -4.36 29.71
N SER A 622 -7.30 -5.64 30.00
CA SER A 622 -6.57 -6.63 29.19
C SER A 622 -7.15 -6.75 27.77
N LEU A 623 -6.36 -7.23 26.83
CA LEU A 623 -6.83 -7.52 25.48
C LEU A 623 -8.06 -8.45 25.49
N LYS A 624 -8.05 -9.48 26.34
CA LYS A 624 -9.17 -10.40 26.49
C LYS A 624 -10.48 -9.67 26.86
N GLU A 625 -10.43 -8.80 27.87
CA GLU A 625 -11.59 -8.00 28.29
C GLU A 625 -12.08 -7.05 27.19
N LEU A 626 -11.16 -6.46 26.42
CA LEU A 626 -11.53 -5.58 25.31
C LEU A 626 -12.24 -6.34 24.18
N ILE A 627 -11.77 -7.53 23.82
CA ILE A 627 -12.39 -8.37 22.80
C ILE A 627 -13.75 -8.90 23.28
N GLU A 628 -13.89 -9.26 24.55
CA GLU A 628 -15.20 -9.63 25.14
C GLU A 628 -16.23 -8.50 24.94
N LEU A 629 -15.82 -7.23 25.11
CA LEU A 629 -16.70 -6.08 24.85
C LEU A 629 -17.14 -6.02 23.38
N VAL A 630 -16.25 -6.30 22.41
CA VAL A 630 -16.61 -6.33 20.99
C VAL A 630 -17.68 -7.39 20.71
N ILE A 631 -17.49 -8.60 21.23
CA ILE A 631 -18.43 -9.71 21.06
C ILE A 631 -19.80 -9.40 21.66
N VAL A 632 -19.80 -8.79 22.86
CA VAL A 632 -21.05 -8.35 23.53
C VAL A 632 -21.75 -7.27 22.71
N ASP A 633 -21.01 -6.28 22.21
CA ASP A 633 -21.59 -5.19 21.42
C ASP A 633 -22.18 -5.67 20.09
N ALA A 634 -21.52 -6.59 19.41
CA ALA A 634 -22.01 -7.21 18.20
C ALA A 634 -23.32 -7.96 18.44
N SER A 635 -23.37 -8.77 19.52
CA SER A 635 -24.57 -9.51 19.91
C SER A 635 -25.73 -8.59 20.31
N ALA A 636 -25.45 -7.50 21.02
CA ALA A 636 -26.45 -6.52 21.45
C ALA A 636 -27.07 -5.75 20.25
N LYS A 637 -26.25 -5.39 19.26
CA LYS A 637 -26.73 -4.73 18.03
C LYS A 637 -27.72 -5.62 17.27
N LYS A 638 -27.42 -6.90 17.13
CA LYS A 638 -28.28 -7.90 16.47
C LYS A 638 -29.62 -8.10 17.20
N SER A 639 -29.59 -8.16 18.52
CA SER A 639 -30.80 -8.36 19.32
C SER A 639 -31.81 -7.21 19.15
N LYS A 640 -31.34 -5.96 19.05
CA LYS A 640 -32.18 -4.79 18.74
C LYS A 640 -32.78 -4.90 17.32
N PHE A 641 -31.99 -5.29 16.32
CA PHE A 641 -32.50 -5.51 14.95
C PHE A 641 -33.54 -6.63 14.88
N SER A 642 -33.30 -7.76 15.54
CA SER A 642 -34.24 -8.89 15.61
C SER A 642 -35.56 -8.47 16.30
N PHE A 643 -35.49 -7.69 17.36
CA PHE A 643 -36.68 -7.20 18.06
C PHE A 643 -37.52 -6.24 17.20
N LEU A 644 -36.85 -5.28 16.51
CA LEU A 644 -37.52 -4.36 15.58
C LEU A 644 -38.09 -5.07 14.35
N ALA A 645 -37.37 -6.02 13.76
CA ALA A 645 -37.86 -6.83 12.65
C ALA A 645 -39.09 -7.67 13.03
N ASN A 646 -39.11 -8.24 14.24
CA ASN A 646 -40.25 -8.99 14.75
C ASN A 646 -41.46 -8.07 15.01
N ILE A 647 -41.27 -6.85 15.51
CA ILE A 647 -42.34 -5.86 15.66
C ILE A 647 -42.91 -5.45 14.30
N ILE A 648 -42.06 -5.15 13.30
CA ILE A 648 -42.47 -4.77 11.94
C ILE A 648 -43.25 -5.94 11.29
N TYR A 649 -42.78 -7.18 11.47
CA TYR A 649 -43.48 -8.37 10.95
C TYR A 649 -44.84 -8.57 11.64
N ALA A 650 -44.90 -8.41 12.96
CA ALA A 650 -46.14 -8.49 13.73
C ALA A 650 -47.13 -7.39 13.32
N ILE A 651 -46.66 -6.15 13.11
CA ILE A 651 -47.49 -5.03 12.65
C ILE A 651 -47.95 -5.30 11.21
N SER A 652 -47.08 -5.75 10.31
CA SER A 652 -47.49 -6.05 8.91
C SER A 652 -48.44 -7.24 8.81
N SER A 653 -48.40 -8.19 9.76
CA SER A 653 -49.35 -9.31 9.84
C SER A 653 -50.72 -8.90 10.41
N LEU A 654 -50.81 -7.78 11.11
CA LEU A 654 -52.07 -7.22 11.62
C LEU A 654 -52.83 -6.40 10.54
N PHE A 655 -52.18 -6.02 9.45
CA PHE A 655 -52.74 -5.30 8.32
C PHE A 655 -52.92 -6.16 7.05
N ARG A 656 -52.67 -7.45 7.11
CA ARG A 656 -53.05 -8.48 6.16
C ARG A 656 -54.25 -9.26 6.70
#